data_2671c091ea95b2e72a1c40e1a4418cb4
#
_entry.id   2671c091ea95b2e72a1c40e1a4418cb4
#
_cell.length_a   1.000
_cell.length_b   1.000
_cell.length_c   1.000
_cell.angle_alpha   90.00
_cell.angle_beta   90.00
_cell.angle_gamma   90.00
#
_symmetry.space_group_name_H-M   'P 1'
#
loop_
_entity.id
_entity.type
_entity.pdbx_description
1 polymer ?
#
loop_
_entity_poly.entity_id
_entity_poly.type
_entity_poly.pdbx_seq_one_letter_code
_entity_poly.pdbx_strand_id
1 'polypeptide(L)'
;MDDIIEWLRTRPYYEGQIRAHRQFEARDPTFADVDLEPRLASALDDRGIDRLYRHQAEAVDAVRDGDNVVLATRTASGKSLAYTVPAFERAMDHGGRTLYLGPQNALVSDQLDTLSDLAHGLGFGSRVSVDQYTGRLSKSEKRDVRKRRPTVLLSNPDMVHYALLPHAHRLWEWFFSSLETVVIDEVHGYRGVFGSHVALLLRRLKRVCERFGSDPQFVCCSATTGNPVEHAARITGEPEGSYTLVDGDASGTGETHWLLWNPPEYENPDAGGSGRRRSAHVETKNLFVDLVSRGHQTLAFTRARQAAERYASESANDLRSRGEHGRAGEVAAYQAALTHDRRREIESGLHDGDITGVWSTNALELGVDVGGLDVVLIDGYPGTRMSAWQQAGRAGRGDRPALVVLVGGEDQLDQYLMKHPGEFFEGDPERAVSDPENDHLLPSHVACAASENWLSTADEEYFGSSFPNVVSTLEDDGTVARRDTDDGVRWTHDGGGSPQHAMSLRTITDREIRLMDSRNNETIAKLAFEDALRDAHPGAVYHHQGQTYEVADLDLDRDVARLQPTWADYYTRVLHDKHITVERDILSKPLSARSDVEVRFAEVTMRKQITGFERRDPKRGTTIGQQLLDLPETSLRTKALYFTVPGDVESEMRELGGNSEEDGGLSVGSDYAFNGGIHAAEHGMISLFPLTLLCDRGDIGGLSTPYHSHTDQSTIFIYDGHPGGVGLTRAGYDIVERLMRQTAALIADCDCDDGCPSCVQSPQCGNANDPLQKETAVLLLESLTGMRNSS
;
A
#
# COMPACT_ATOMS: atom_id res chain seq x y z
N MET A 1 -11.39 -6.85 -29.72
CA MET A 1 -10.26 -6.01 -29.24
C MET A 1 -9.08 -5.97 -30.21
N ASP A 2 -8.82 -7.01 -31.00
CA ASP A 2 -7.74 -7.01 -31.97
C ASP A 2 -7.76 -5.83 -32.96
N ASP A 3 -8.96 -5.46 -33.45
CA ASP A 3 -9.12 -4.29 -34.33
C ASP A 3 -8.67 -2.98 -33.68
N ILE A 4 -8.86 -2.82 -32.36
CA ILE A 4 -8.40 -1.67 -31.61
C ILE A 4 -6.88 -1.68 -31.49
N ILE A 5 -6.31 -2.85 -31.17
CA ILE A 5 -4.86 -3.01 -31.02
C ILE A 5 -4.15 -2.75 -32.35
N GLU A 6 -4.65 -3.31 -33.44
CA GLU A 6 -4.11 -3.05 -34.76
C GLU A 6 -4.22 -1.56 -35.16
N TRP A 7 -5.36 -0.93 -34.82
CA TRP A 7 -5.52 0.49 -35.05
C TRP A 7 -4.55 1.34 -34.21
N LEU A 8 -4.31 0.99 -32.95
CA LEU A 8 -3.31 1.68 -32.11
C LEU A 8 -1.92 1.63 -32.73
N ARG A 9 -1.55 0.52 -33.37
CA ARG A 9 -0.29 0.38 -34.13
C ARG A 9 -0.19 1.30 -35.35
N THR A 10 -1.30 1.83 -35.87
CA THR A 10 -1.31 2.77 -36.98
C THR A 10 -1.21 4.25 -36.56
N ARG A 11 -1.20 4.52 -35.26
CA ARG A 11 -1.17 5.89 -34.74
C ARG A 11 0.18 6.57 -35.03
N PRO A 12 0.18 7.90 -35.33
CA PRO A 12 1.41 8.61 -35.67
C PRO A 12 2.48 8.62 -34.57
N TYR A 13 2.06 8.42 -33.31
CA TYR A 13 2.96 8.37 -32.15
C TYR A 13 3.42 6.96 -31.80
N TYR A 14 2.95 5.93 -32.54
CA TYR A 14 3.37 4.56 -32.32
C TYR A 14 4.73 4.29 -32.96
N GLU A 15 5.69 3.92 -32.13
CA GLU A 15 7.09 3.63 -32.46
C GLU A 15 7.53 2.25 -31.91
N GLY A 16 6.58 1.32 -31.74
CA GLY A 16 6.86 -0.01 -31.22
C GLY A 16 6.76 -0.12 -29.70
N GLN A 17 5.91 0.68 -29.05
CA GLN A 17 5.73 0.71 -27.59
C GLN A 17 5.18 -0.58 -26.99
N ILE A 18 4.44 -1.40 -27.74
CA ILE A 18 3.89 -2.66 -27.24
C ILE A 18 5.05 -3.65 -27.01
N ARG A 19 5.39 -3.91 -25.75
CA ARG A 19 6.43 -4.89 -25.34
C ARG A 19 5.87 -6.28 -25.13
N ALA A 20 4.62 -6.37 -24.66
CA ALA A 20 3.91 -7.62 -24.53
C ALA A 20 2.43 -7.43 -24.82
N HIS A 21 1.82 -8.43 -25.41
CA HIS A 21 0.38 -8.58 -25.55
C HIS A 21 0.01 -9.95 -25.00
N ARG A 22 -0.85 -9.99 -23.98
CA ARG A 22 -1.36 -11.20 -23.38
C ARG A 22 -2.88 -11.20 -23.47
N GLN A 23 -3.44 -12.26 -24.00
CA GLN A 23 -4.87 -12.50 -24.08
C GLN A 23 -5.27 -13.52 -23.02
N PHE A 24 -6.28 -13.20 -22.25
CA PHE A 24 -6.94 -14.09 -21.32
C PHE A 24 -8.31 -14.41 -21.88
N GLU A 25 -8.55 -15.68 -22.13
CA GLU A 25 -9.82 -16.17 -22.68
C GLU A 25 -10.97 -15.96 -21.69
N ALA A 26 -12.17 -15.82 -22.22
CA ALA A 26 -13.38 -15.83 -21.43
C ALA A 26 -13.53 -17.16 -20.68
N ARG A 27 -14.04 -17.08 -19.44
CA ARG A 27 -14.28 -18.25 -18.60
C ARG A 27 -15.72 -18.24 -18.12
N ASP A 28 -16.43 -19.36 -18.36
CA ASP A 28 -17.77 -19.56 -17.84
C ASP A 28 -17.78 -19.67 -16.31
N PRO A 29 -18.80 -19.13 -15.62
CA PRO A 29 -18.95 -19.30 -14.19
C PRO A 29 -19.26 -20.76 -13.83
N THR A 30 -18.76 -21.20 -12.67
CA THR A 30 -19.13 -22.49 -12.10
C THR A 30 -19.91 -22.30 -10.81
N PHE A 31 -21.05 -22.98 -10.70
CA PHE A 31 -21.98 -22.87 -9.60
C PHE A 31 -21.97 -24.12 -8.72
N ALA A 32 -22.46 -23.97 -7.49
CA ALA A 32 -22.76 -25.06 -6.59
C ALA A 32 -24.15 -24.88 -6.00
N ASP A 33 -24.77 -26.00 -5.61
CA ASP A 33 -26.07 -25.98 -4.93
C ASP A 33 -25.80 -25.86 -3.41
N VAL A 34 -26.44 -24.87 -2.78
CA VAL A 34 -26.36 -24.63 -1.34
C VAL A 34 -27.80 -24.59 -0.80
N ASP A 35 -28.03 -25.30 0.28
CA ASP A 35 -29.34 -25.23 0.97
C ASP A 35 -29.40 -23.91 1.75
N LEU A 36 -30.21 -22.98 1.24
CA LEU A 36 -30.41 -21.66 1.80
C LEU A 36 -31.74 -21.56 2.57
N GLU A 37 -31.75 -20.71 3.59
CA GLU A 37 -33.01 -20.34 4.24
C GLU A 37 -34.02 -19.81 3.20
N PRO A 38 -35.30 -20.28 3.17
CA PRO A 38 -36.22 -20.03 2.07
C PRO A 38 -36.47 -18.55 1.75
N ARG A 39 -36.48 -17.65 2.75
CA ARG A 39 -36.61 -16.19 2.52
C ARG A 39 -35.39 -15.62 1.86
N LEU A 40 -34.19 -16.09 2.29
CA LEU A 40 -32.92 -15.67 1.73
C LEU A 40 -32.79 -16.16 0.28
N ALA A 41 -33.14 -17.41 0.01
CA ALA A 41 -33.18 -17.94 -1.34
C ALA A 41 -34.09 -17.10 -2.25
N SER A 42 -35.32 -16.76 -1.79
CA SER A 42 -36.25 -15.91 -2.55
C SER A 42 -35.71 -14.50 -2.78
N ALA A 43 -35.07 -13.89 -1.77
CA ALA A 43 -34.53 -12.54 -1.89
C ALA A 43 -33.29 -12.46 -2.83
N LEU A 44 -32.54 -13.55 -2.95
CA LEU A 44 -31.45 -13.69 -3.92
C LEU A 44 -31.96 -13.91 -5.33
N ASP A 45 -33.00 -14.78 -5.49
CA ASP A 45 -33.66 -15.04 -6.78
C ASP A 45 -34.28 -13.76 -7.38
N ASP A 46 -34.92 -12.94 -6.55
CA ASP A 46 -35.49 -11.63 -6.94
C ASP A 46 -34.40 -10.67 -7.49
N ARG A 47 -33.14 -10.95 -7.20
CA ARG A 47 -31.96 -10.22 -7.70
C ARG A 47 -31.23 -10.91 -8.86
N GLY A 48 -31.80 -11.99 -9.37
CA GLY A 48 -31.24 -12.81 -10.43
C GLY A 48 -30.07 -13.72 -9.97
N ILE A 49 -30.00 -14.01 -8.68
CA ILE A 49 -28.99 -14.91 -8.08
C ILE A 49 -29.75 -16.19 -7.68
N ASP A 50 -29.94 -17.08 -8.62
CA ASP A 50 -30.59 -18.38 -8.43
C ASP A 50 -29.64 -19.44 -7.87
N ARG A 51 -28.31 -19.29 -8.09
CA ARG A 51 -27.28 -20.21 -7.61
C ARG A 51 -26.04 -19.44 -7.17
N LEU A 52 -25.35 -19.96 -6.16
CA LEU A 52 -24.06 -19.40 -5.72
C LEU A 52 -22.91 -19.91 -6.60
N TYR A 53 -21.91 -19.07 -6.82
CA TYR A 53 -20.65 -19.56 -7.37
C TYR A 53 -20.03 -20.60 -6.43
N ARG A 54 -19.30 -21.56 -6.98
CA ARG A 54 -18.69 -22.65 -6.19
C ARG A 54 -17.84 -22.11 -5.02
N HIS A 55 -17.03 -21.09 -5.22
CA HIS A 55 -16.21 -20.51 -4.13
C HIS A 55 -17.06 -19.83 -3.06
N GLN A 56 -18.22 -19.25 -3.42
CA GLN A 56 -19.16 -18.69 -2.44
C GLN A 56 -19.78 -19.81 -1.59
N ALA A 57 -20.20 -20.89 -2.24
CA ALA A 57 -20.77 -22.06 -1.58
C ALA A 57 -19.75 -22.72 -0.62
N GLU A 58 -18.53 -22.97 -1.09
CA GLU A 58 -17.44 -23.51 -0.27
C GLU A 58 -17.17 -22.65 0.98
N ALA A 59 -17.15 -21.31 0.82
CA ALA A 59 -16.97 -20.41 1.95
C ALA A 59 -18.17 -20.40 2.91
N VAL A 60 -19.41 -20.42 2.40
CA VAL A 60 -20.61 -20.49 3.23
C VAL A 60 -20.61 -21.78 4.07
N ASP A 61 -20.30 -22.91 3.45
CA ASP A 61 -20.28 -24.21 4.16
C ASP A 61 -19.19 -24.24 5.23
N ALA A 62 -17.98 -23.76 4.92
CA ALA A 62 -16.89 -23.65 5.92
C ALA A 62 -17.28 -22.73 7.10
N VAL A 63 -17.96 -21.59 6.85
CA VAL A 63 -18.46 -20.73 7.93
C VAL A 63 -19.53 -21.43 8.77
N ARG A 64 -20.41 -22.21 8.16
CA ARG A 64 -21.42 -23.00 8.89
C ARG A 64 -20.79 -24.12 9.74
N ASP A 65 -19.71 -24.72 9.26
CA ASP A 65 -18.96 -25.76 9.97
C ASP A 65 -18.15 -25.19 11.17
N GLY A 66 -18.05 -23.88 11.29
CA GLY A 66 -17.38 -23.19 12.41
C GLY A 66 -15.93 -22.81 12.12
N ASP A 67 -15.44 -23.01 10.89
CA ASP A 67 -14.07 -22.64 10.50
C ASP A 67 -13.92 -21.12 10.33
N ASN A 68 -12.78 -20.57 10.69
CA ASN A 68 -12.37 -19.29 10.16
C ASN A 68 -12.12 -19.44 8.65
N VAL A 69 -12.46 -18.42 7.86
CA VAL A 69 -12.38 -18.52 6.40
C VAL A 69 -11.51 -17.40 5.83
N VAL A 70 -10.62 -17.77 4.89
CA VAL A 70 -9.95 -16.81 4.01
C VAL A 70 -10.46 -17.03 2.59
N LEU A 71 -11.15 -16.02 2.05
CA LEU A 71 -11.61 -16.03 0.66
C LEU A 71 -10.66 -15.14 -0.18
N ALA A 72 -9.77 -15.76 -0.94
CA ALA A 72 -8.72 -15.10 -1.71
C ALA A 72 -9.01 -15.21 -3.22
N THR A 73 -9.98 -14.45 -3.70
CA THR A 73 -10.41 -14.44 -5.11
C THR A 73 -10.33 -13.03 -5.69
N ARG A 74 -10.39 -12.91 -7.02
CA ARG A 74 -10.31 -11.62 -7.71
C ARG A 74 -11.34 -10.60 -7.19
N THR A 75 -11.06 -9.32 -7.41
CA THR A 75 -12.05 -8.27 -7.22
C THR A 75 -13.26 -8.49 -8.12
N ALA A 76 -14.47 -8.17 -7.63
CA ALA A 76 -15.74 -8.38 -8.33
C ALA A 76 -16.15 -9.86 -8.58
N SER A 77 -15.55 -10.82 -7.87
CA SER A 77 -15.97 -12.24 -7.92
C SER A 77 -17.20 -12.55 -7.04
N GLY A 78 -17.84 -11.55 -6.45
CA GLY A 78 -19.02 -11.72 -5.60
C GLY A 78 -18.72 -12.22 -4.17
N LYS A 79 -17.55 -11.94 -3.62
CA LYS A 79 -17.13 -12.36 -2.26
C LYS A 79 -18.12 -12.05 -1.15
N SER A 80 -18.93 -11.00 -1.30
CA SER A 80 -19.86 -10.54 -0.26
C SER A 80 -20.89 -11.61 0.16
N LEU A 81 -21.35 -12.46 -0.75
CA LEU A 81 -22.31 -13.51 -0.42
C LEU A 81 -21.72 -14.58 0.51
N ALA A 82 -20.42 -14.82 0.47
CA ALA A 82 -19.75 -15.79 1.33
C ALA A 82 -19.90 -15.48 2.83
N TYR A 83 -19.98 -14.21 3.21
CA TYR A 83 -20.22 -13.80 4.60
C TYR A 83 -21.65 -13.34 4.85
N THR A 84 -22.34 -12.80 3.83
CA THR A 84 -23.72 -12.31 3.98
C THR A 84 -24.69 -13.43 4.27
N VAL A 85 -24.57 -14.56 3.55
CA VAL A 85 -25.46 -15.71 3.73
C VAL A 85 -25.42 -16.22 5.17
N PRO A 86 -24.28 -16.64 5.74
CA PRO A 86 -24.25 -17.15 7.12
C PRO A 86 -24.57 -16.06 8.15
N ALA A 87 -24.21 -14.80 7.92
CA ALA A 87 -24.55 -13.70 8.81
C ALA A 87 -26.06 -13.49 8.92
N PHE A 88 -26.78 -13.55 7.79
CA PHE A 88 -28.24 -13.38 7.77
C PHE A 88 -28.95 -14.60 8.36
N GLU A 89 -28.47 -15.82 8.08
CA GLU A 89 -29.00 -17.04 8.69
C GLU A 89 -28.91 -17.00 10.21
N ARG A 90 -27.74 -16.70 10.78
CA ARG A 90 -27.53 -16.56 12.24
C ARG A 90 -28.45 -15.48 12.84
N ALA A 91 -28.59 -14.34 12.14
CA ALA A 91 -29.47 -13.28 12.57
C ALA A 91 -30.95 -13.71 12.59
N MET A 92 -31.41 -14.46 11.60
CA MET A 92 -32.79 -14.98 11.51
C MET A 92 -33.08 -16.09 12.53
N ASP A 93 -32.12 -17.00 12.73
CA ASP A 93 -32.31 -18.15 13.61
C ASP A 93 -32.38 -17.71 15.08
N HIS A 94 -31.34 -17.09 15.60
CA HIS A 94 -31.21 -16.77 17.03
C HIS A 94 -30.79 -15.33 17.34
N GLY A 95 -30.64 -14.47 16.35
CA GLY A 95 -30.28 -13.06 16.54
C GLY A 95 -28.78 -12.84 16.74
N GLY A 96 -27.96 -13.78 16.24
CA GLY A 96 -26.49 -13.65 16.17
C GLY A 96 -26.07 -12.39 15.45
N ARG A 97 -24.97 -11.78 15.86
CA ARG A 97 -24.49 -10.51 15.32
C ARG A 97 -23.22 -10.64 14.53
N THR A 98 -23.10 -9.77 13.54
CA THR A 98 -21.93 -9.67 12.66
C THR A 98 -21.37 -8.26 12.72
N LEU A 99 -20.05 -8.15 12.86
CA LEU A 99 -19.27 -6.94 12.66
C LEU A 99 -18.56 -7.02 11.30
N TYR A 100 -18.89 -6.09 10.39
CA TYR A 100 -18.17 -5.95 9.14
C TYR A 100 -17.15 -4.81 9.27
N LEU A 101 -15.89 -5.06 8.91
CA LEU A 101 -14.80 -4.10 8.92
C LEU A 101 -14.29 -3.87 7.50
N GLY A 102 -14.54 -2.66 6.98
CA GLY A 102 -13.95 -2.19 5.73
C GLY A 102 -12.80 -1.21 5.99
N PRO A 103 -11.73 -1.22 5.15
CA PRO A 103 -10.59 -0.31 5.32
C PRO A 103 -10.94 1.15 5.03
N GLN A 104 -11.99 1.39 4.25
CA GLN A 104 -12.41 2.71 3.79
C GLN A 104 -13.91 2.94 3.98
N ASN A 105 -14.29 4.18 4.32
CA ASN A 105 -15.70 4.54 4.48
C ASN A 105 -16.54 4.42 3.20
N ALA A 106 -15.93 4.52 2.02
CA ALA A 106 -16.63 4.34 0.76
C ALA A 106 -17.11 2.89 0.61
N LEU A 107 -16.22 1.92 0.86
CA LEU A 107 -16.55 0.50 0.83
C LEU A 107 -17.63 0.14 1.88
N VAL A 108 -17.53 0.70 3.09
CA VAL A 108 -18.55 0.51 4.14
C VAL A 108 -19.93 1.00 3.68
N SER A 109 -19.99 2.14 2.97
CA SER A 109 -21.27 2.70 2.48
C SER A 109 -21.85 1.88 1.33
N ASP A 110 -21.04 1.41 0.38
CA ASP A 110 -21.45 0.56 -0.73
C ASP A 110 -22.00 -0.80 -0.21
N GLN A 111 -21.28 -1.40 0.74
CA GLN A 111 -21.77 -2.64 1.38
C GLN A 111 -23.03 -2.41 2.19
N LEU A 112 -23.22 -1.25 2.84
CA LEU A 112 -24.46 -0.92 3.53
C LEU A 112 -25.65 -0.93 2.59
N ASP A 113 -25.53 -0.29 1.43
CA ASP A 113 -26.61 -0.23 0.44
C ASP A 113 -26.97 -1.66 -0.05
N THR A 114 -25.96 -2.44 -0.42
CA THR A 114 -26.12 -3.82 -0.88
C THR A 114 -26.81 -4.74 0.16
N LEU A 115 -26.30 -4.71 1.41
CA LEU A 115 -26.83 -5.55 2.48
C LEU A 115 -28.21 -5.09 2.98
N SER A 116 -28.44 -3.77 3.01
CA SER A 116 -29.75 -3.22 3.40
C SER A 116 -30.85 -3.60 2.41
N ASP A 117 -30.54 -3.52 1.13
CA ASP A 117 -31.48 -3.91 0.08
C ASP A 117 -31.79 -5.41 0.14
N LEU A 118 -30.80 -6.26 0.39
CA LEU A 118 -31.04 -7.70 0.56
C LEU A 118 -31.87 -7.96 1.82
N ALA A 119 -31.59 -7.28 2.92
CA ALA A 119 -32.34 -7.40 4.17
C ALA A 119 -33.81 -6.96 4.00
N HIS A 120 -34.07 -5.92 3.20
CA HIS A 120 -35.44 -5.53 2.84
C HIS A 120 -36.17 -6.62 2.03
N GLY A 121 -35.46 -7.32 1.13
CA GLY A 121 -35.99 -8.44 0.35
C GLY A 121 -36.44 -9.63 1.22
N LEU A 122 -35.88 -9.83 2.42
CA LEU A 122 -36.32 -10.88 3.35
C LEU A 122 -37.74 -10.67 3.93
N GLY A 123 -38.26 -9.47 3.80
CA GLY A 123 -39.62 -9.12 4.27
C GLY A 123 -39.72 -8.93 5.78
N PHE A 124 -40.97 -8.62 6.19
CA PHE A 124 -41.26 -8.28 7.58
C PHE A 124 -41.04 -9.47 8.53
N GLY A 125 -40.35 -9.22 9.66
CA GLY A 125 -40.14 -10.22 10.70
C GLY A 125 -38.91 -11.13 10.47
N SER A 126 -38.02 -10.79 9.53
CA SER A 126 -36.79 -11.53 9.29
C SER A 126 -35.76 -11.41 10.44
N ARG A 127 -35.92 -10.45 11.34
CA ARG A 127 -34.96 -10.06 12.40
C ARG A 127 -33.62 -9.52 11.88
N VAL A 128 -33.38 -9.54 10.57
CA VAL A 128 -32.18 -8.96 9.99
C VAL A 128 -32.29 -7.45 9.93
N SER A 129 -31.32 -6.76 10.47
CA SER A 129 -31.22 -5.31 10.40
C SER A 129 -29.77 -4.90 10.23
N VAL A 130 -29.52 -4.03 9.25
CA VAL A 130 -28.21 -3.60 8.82
C VAL A 130 -28.05 -2.11 9.11
N ASP A 131 -26.96 -1.72 9.71
CA ASP A 131 -26.63 -0.32 9.97
C ASP A 131 -25.13 -0.09 9.89
N GLN A 132 -24.71 1.15 9.62
CA GLN A 132 -23.30 1.52 9.69
C GLN A 132 -23.00 2.34 10.95
N TYR A 133 -21.76 2.24 11.43
CA TYR A 133 -21.27 3.07 12.51
C TYR A 133 -19.88 3.63 12.15
N THR A 134 -19.88 4.81 11.53
CA THR A 134 -18.67 5.45 10.98
C THR A 134 -18.46 6.85 11.55
N GLY A 135 -17.28 7.41 11.31
CA GLY A 135 -16.94 8.77 11.70
C GLY A 135 -17.82 9.85 11.05
N ARG A 136 -18.43 9.53 9.90
CA ARG A 136 -19.31 10.47 9.15
C ARG A 136 -20.65 10.72 9.83
N LEU A 137 -21.12 9.78 10.66
CA LEU A 137 -22.39 9.93 11.34
C LEU A 137 -22.36 11.01 12.42
N SER A 138 -23.42 11.84 12.47
CA SER A 138 -23.66 12.78 13.55
C SER A 138 -23.89 12.09 14.89
N LYS A 139 -23.82 12.84 15.99
CA LYS A 139 -24.07 12.30 17.34
C LYS A 139 -25.49 11.74 17.51
N SER A 140 -26.49 12.32 16.82
CA SER A 140 -27.88 11.84 16.82
C SER A 140 -28.02 10.51 16.11
N GLU A 141 -27.48 10.41 14.90
CA GLU A 141 -27.50 9.18 14.10
C GLU A 141 -26.80 8.03 14.83
N LYS A 142 -25.61 8.29 15.40
CA LYS A 142 -24.90 7.31 16.23
C LYS A 142 -25.73 6.81 17.42
N ARG A 143 -26.56 7.68 18.03
CA ARG A 143 -27.48 7.28 19.10
C ARG A 143 -28.61 6.41 18.58
N ASP A 144 -29.13 6.71 17.40
CA ASP A 144 -30.25 5.98 16.82
C ASP A 144 -29.83 4.57 16.34
N VAL A 145 -28.62 4.40 15.78
CA VAL A 145 -28.02 3.08 15.50
C VAL A 145 -27.98 2.21 16.77
N ARG A 146 -27.48 2.76 17.88
CA ARG A 146 -27.42 2.02 19.16
C ARG A 146 -28.80 1.65 19.72
N LYS A 147 -29.85 2.48 19.45
CA LYS A 147 -31.23 2.15 19.85
C LYS A 147 -31.84 1.05 18.99
N ARG A 148 -31.54 1.06 17.67
CA ARG A 148 -32.03 0.03 16.73
C ARG A 148 -31.42 -1.33 16.98
N ARG A 149 -30.20 -1.38 17.53
CA ARG A 149 -29.46 -2.60 17.85
C ARG A 149 -29.34 -3.56 16.64
N PRO A 150 -28.72 -3.12 15.55
CA PRO A 150 -28.64 -3.92 14.32
C PRO A 150 -27.98 -5.28 14.55
N THR A 151 -28.39 -6.27 13.76
CA THR A 151 -27.77 -7.60 13.74
C THR A 151 -26.49 -7.60 12.92
N VAL A 152 -26.39 -6.76 11.89
CA VAL A 152 -25.17 -6.55 11.09
C VAL A 152 -24.75 -5.08 11.25
N LEU A 153 -23.57 -4.88 11.80
CA LEU A 153 -22.98 -3.55 12.02
C LEU A 153 -21.76 -3.39 11.11
N LEU A 154 -21.85 -2.43 10.18
CA LEU A 154 -20.74 -2.10 9.30
C LEU A 154 -19.92 -0.96 9.91
N SER A 155 -18.60 -1.11 9.95
CA SER A 155 -17.71 -0.14 10.56
C SER A 155 -16.31 -0.16 9.93
N ASN A 156 -15.39 0.55 10.53
CA ASN A 156 -13.98 0.53 10.18
C ASN A 156 -13.11 0.41 11.44
N PRO A 157 -11.82 0.07 11.32
CA PRO A 157 -10.93 -0.08 12.47
C PRO A 157 -10.87 1.16 13.37
N ASP A 158 -10.87 2.37 12.78
CA ASP A 158 -10.83 3.62 13.55
C ASP A 158 -12.03 3.72 14.52
N MET A 159 -13.24 3.36 14.05
CA MET A 159 -14.43 3.41 14.90
C MET A 159 -14.47 2.30 15.97
N VAL A 160 -13.93 1.12 15.66
CA VAL A 160 -13.74 0.08 16.68
C VAL A 160 -12.80 0.60 17.78
N HIS A 161 -11.70 1.24 17.39
CA HIS A 161 -10.72 1.80 18.31
C HIS A 161 -11.27 2.95 19.17
N TYR A 162 -11.91 3.95 18.55
CA TYR A 162 -12.32 5.18 19.25
C TYR A 162 -13.70 5.11 19.92
N ALA A 163 -14.58 4.22 19.49
CA ALA A 163 -15.98 4.28 19.89
C ALA A 163 -16.63 2.97 20.34
N LEU A 164 -16.20 1.80 19.83
CA LEU A 164 -16.79 0.53 20.21
C LEU A 164 -16.10 -0.03 21.48
N LEU A 165 -14.81 -0.33 21.40
CA LEU A 165 -14.06 -0.95 22.50
C LEU A 165 -14.02 -0.10 23.77
N PRO A 166 -13.72 1.23 23.74
CA PRO A 166 -13.70 2.04 24.94
C PRO A 166 -15.05 2.15 25.65
N HIS A 167 -16.13 1.87 24.95
CA HIS A 167 -17.49 1.97 25.46
C HIS A 167 -18.22 0.63 25.48
N ALA A 168 -17.50 -0.49 25.40
CA ALA A 168 -18.06 -1.84 25.36
C ALA A 168 -19.04 -2.12 26.49
N HIS A 169 -18.64 -1.86 27.75
CA HIS A 169 -19.46 -2.11 28.92
C HIS A 169 -20.72 -1.23 29.02
N ARG A 170 -20.66 0.00 28.51
CA ARG A 170 -21.73 0.98 28.72
C ARG A 170 -22.69 1.09 27.57
N LEU A 171 -22.19 0.94 26.33
CA LEU A 171 -22.97 1.24 25.14
C LEU A 171 -23.12 0.04 24.20
N TRP A 172 -22.22 -0.97 24.28
CA TRP A 172 -22.12 -2.02 23.28
C TRP A 172 -22.16 -3.44 23.87
N GLU A 173 -22.41 -3.63 25.17
CA GLU A 173 -22.53 -4.95 25.79
C GLU A 173 -23.50 -5.85 25.03
N TRP A 174 -24.67 -5.33 24.64
CA TRP A 174 -25.67 -6.03 23.84
C TRP A 174 -25.14 -6.53 22.49
N PHE A 175 -24.13 -5.87 21.95
CA PHE A 175 -23.52 -6.24 20.69
C PHE A 175 -22.43 -7.30 20.89
N PHE A 176 -21.49 -7.03 21.78
CA PHE A 176 -20.38 -7.94 22.02
C PHE A 176 -20.82 -9.27 22.64
N SER A 177 -21.85 -9.31 23.48
CA SER A 177 -22.36 -10.55 24.09
C SER A 177 -23.02 -11.54 23.11
N SER A 178 -23.26 -11.12 21.89
CA SER A 178 -23.88 -11.95 20.83
C SER A 178 -23.17 -11.77 19.47
N LEU A 179 -21.92 -11.28 19.50
CA LEU A 179 -21.09 -11.20 18.32
C LEU A 179 -20.55 -12.58 17.97
N GLU A 180 -20.92 -13.09 16.80
CA GLU A 180 -20.57 -14.43 16.34
C GLU A 180 -19.67 -14.41 15.10
N THR A 181 -19.68 -13.31 14.36
CA THR A 181 -18.90 -13.21 13.13
C THR A 181 -18.23 -11.84 13.03
N VAL A 182 -16.94 -11.83 12.71
CA VAL A 182 -16.19 -10.63 12.32
C VAL A 182 -15.75 -10.81 10.87
N VAL A 183 -16.26 -9.99 9.99
CA VAL A 183 -15.86 -9.94 8.58
C VAL A 183 -14.77 -8.90 8.43
N ILE A 184 -13.63 -9.28 7.87
CA ILE A 184 -12.52 -8.40 7.54
C ILE A 184 -12.41 -8.33 6.03
N ASP A 185 -12.94 -7.26 5.46
CA ASP A 185 -12.91 -7.09 4.02
C ASP A 185 -11.63 -6.40 3.57
N GLU A 186 -11.13 -6.79 2.39
CA GLU A 186 -9.86 -6.33 1.83
C GLU A 186 -8.69 -6.50 2.83
N VAL A 187 -8.60 -7.69 3.45
CA VAL A 187 -7.61 -7.96 4.54
C VAL A 187 -6.16 -7.67 4.12
N HIS A 188 -5.82 -7.80 2.85
CA HIS A 188 -4.52 -7.42 2.30
C HIS A 188 -4.21 -5.91 2.40
N GLY A 189 -5.24 -5.07 2.56
CA GLY A 189 -5.10 -3.64 2.82
C GLY A 189 -4.62 -3.32 4.24
N TYR A 190 -4.73 -4.27 5.17
CA TYR A 190 -4.24 -4.14 6.54
C TYR A 190 -2.79 -4.63 6.63
N ARG A 191 -1.86 -3.86 6.09
CA ARG A 191 -0.44 -4.15 6.00
C ARG A 191 0.43 -3.04 6.58
N GLY A 192 1.71 -3.30 6.78
CA GLY A 192 2.66 -2.33 7.30
C GLY A 192 2.23 -1.78 8.66
N VAL A 193 2.37 -0.48 8.87
CA VAL A 193 1.98 0.21 10.11
C VAL A 193 0.50 0.00 10.43
N PHE A 194 -0.38 0.28 9.45
CA PHE A 194 -1.81 0.16 9.65
C PHE A 194 -2.23 -1.27 9.97
N GLY A 195 -1.66 -2.25 9.27
CA GLY A 195 -1.91 -3.68 9.54
C GLY A 195 -1.46 -4.10 10.93
N SER A 196 -0.30 -3.63 11.38
CA SER A 196 0.21 -3.92 12.73
C SER A 196 -0.70 -3.36 13.83
N HIS A 197 -1.20 -2.13 13.66
CA HIS A 197 -2.21 -1.56 14.55
C HIS A 197 -3.52 -2.34 14.54
N VAL A 198 -4.02 -2.72 13.36
CA VAL A 198 -5.28 -3.49 13.24
C VAL A 198 -5.14 -4.87 13.86
N ALA A 199 -3.99 -5.51 13.70
CA ALA A 199 -3.72 -6.79 14.36
C ALA A 199 -3.81 -6.68 15.89
N LEU A 200 -3.23 -5.64 16.48
CA LEU A 200 -3.35 -5.38 17.93
C LEU A 200 -4.76 -4.95 18.34
N LEU A 201 -5.47 -4.22 17.49
CA LEU A 201 -6.86 -3.84 17.70
C LEU A 201 -7.78 -5.07 17.75
N LEU A 202 -7.58 -6.05 16.86
CA LEU A 202 -8.39 -7.28 16.83
C LEU A 202 -8.11 -8.18 18.03
N ARG A 203 -6.88 -8.21 18.54
CA ARG A 203 -6.56 -8.86 19.81
C ARG A 203 -7.31 -8.23 20.98
N ARG A 204 -7.42 -6.90 21.03
CA ARG A 204 -8.24 -6.18 22.00
C ARG A 204 -9.74 -6.48 21.82
N LEU A 205 -10.22 -6.60 20.57
CA LEU A 205 -11.59 -6.99 20.27
C LEU A 205 -11.91 -8.39 20.82
N LYS A 206 -11.06 -9.39 20.53
CA LYS A 206 -11.20 -10.76 21.06
C LYS A 206 -11.28 -10.76 22.60
N ARG A 207 -10.35 -10.08 23.24
CA ARG A 207 -10.32 -9.91 24.69
C ARG A 207 -11.62 -9.33 25.26
N VAL A 208 -12.21 -8.34 24.58
CA VAL A 208 -13.51 -7.78 24.98
C VAL A 208 -14.64 -8.76 24.74
N CYS A 209 -14.64 -9.48 23.63
CA CYS A 209 -15.63 -10.52 23.32
C CYS A 209 -15.62 -11.62 24.36
N GLU A 210 -14.46 -12.17 24.70
CA GLU A 210 -14.32 -13.22 25.73
C GLU A 210 -14.91 -12.78 27.09
N ARG A 211 -14.69 -11.51 27.49
CA ARG A 211 -15.27 -10.97 28.70
C ARG A 211 -16.80 -10.98 28.68
N PHE A 212 -17.43 -10.79 27.53
CA PHE A 212 -18.89 -10.84 27.37
C PHE A 212 -19.41 -12.25 27.02
N GLY A 213 -18.53 -13.25 26.98
CA GLY A 213 -18.87 -14.65 26.74
C GLY A 213 -19.12 -14.97 25.26
N SER A 214 -18.56 -14.21 24.33
CA SER A 214 -18.58 -14.49 22.90
C SER A 214 -17.19 -14.79 22.37
N ASP A 215 -17.13 -15.63 21.34
CA ASP A 215 -15.91 -16.01 20.61
C ASP A 215 -16.23 -15.97 19.11
N PRO A 216 -16.04 -14.81 18.47
CA PRO A 216 -16.48 -14.63 17.09
C PRO A 216 -15.54 -15.31 16.10
N GLN A 217 -16.14 -15.97 15.12
CA GLN A 217 -15.48 -16.52 13.94
C GLN A 217 -15.05 -15.42 12.98
N PHE A 218 -13.91 -15.57 12.32
CA PHE A 218 -13.39 -14.60 11.35
C PHE A 218 -13.62 -15.04 9.90
N VAL A 219 -14.14 -14.11 9.09
CA VAL A 219 -14.24 -14.28 7.64
C VAL A 219 -13.44 -13.17 6.98
N CYS A 220 -12.28 -13.53 6.41
CA CYS A 220 -11.34 -12.62 5.79
C CYS A 220 -11.48 -12.66 4.27
N CYS A 221 -11.86 -11.54 3.65
CA CYS A 221 -11.91 -11.41 2.20
C CYS A 221 -10.65 -10.68 1.71
N SER A 222 -10.01 -11.23 0.67
CA SER A 222 -8.79 -10.70 0.09
C SER A 222 -8.86 -10.73 -1.44
N ALA A 223 -8.09 -9.86 -2.08
CA ALA A 223 -7.58 -10.15 -3.42
C ALA A 223 -6.52 -11.26 -3.33
N THR A 224 -6.06 -11.75 -4.47
CA THR A 224 -5.01 -12.77 -4.53
C THR A 224 -3.69 -12.23 -3.97
N THR A 225 -3.21 -12.84 -2.90
CA THR A 225 -1.93 -12.51 -2.23
C THR A 225 -1.08 -13.77 -2.07
N GLY A 226 0.24 -13.60 -1.89
CA GLY A 226 1.18 -14.74 -1.77
C GLY A 226 1.10 -15.49 -0.44
N ASN A 227 0.44 -14.91 0.58
CA ASN A 227 0.33 -15.51 1.92
C ASN A 227 -1.02 -15.24 2.60
N PRO A 228 -2.16 -15.60 1.98
CA PRO A 228 -3.46 -15.17 2.46
C PRO A 228 -3.81 -15.70 3.84
N VAL A 229 -3.54 -16.97 4.15
CA VAL A 229 -3.82 -17.59 5.46
C VAL A 229 -2.87 -17.06 6.53
N GLU A 230 -1.56 -17.04 6.27
CA GLU A 230 -0.56 -16.49 7.19
C GLU A 230 -0.90 -15.05 7.58
N HIS A 231 -1.27 -14.23 6.60
CA HIS A 231 -1.61 -12.83 6.83
C HIS A 231 -2.91 -12.69 7.64
N ALA A 232 -3.96 -13.42 7.29
CA ALA A 232 -5.22 -13.42 8.06
C ALA A 232 -4.99 -13.85 9.51
N ALA A 233 -4.24 -14.93 9.73
CA ALA A 233 -3.86 -15.42 11.06
C ALA A 233 -3.09 -14.35 11.85
N ARG A 234 -2.14 -13.67 11.21
CA ARG A 234 -1.35 -12.61 11.83
C ARG A 234 -2.22 -11.40 12.22
N ILE A 235 -3.16 -11.01 11.37
CA ILE A 235 -4.07 -9.88 11.62
C ILE A 235 -5.07 -10.21 12.73
N THR A 236 -5.68 -11.38 12.72
CA THR A 236 -6.73 -11.75 13.70
C THR A 236 -6.19 -12.29 15.02
N GLY A 237 -4.97 -12.84 15.00
CA GLY A 237 -4.38 -13.55 16.14
C GLY A 237 -4.94 -14.96 16.32
N GLU A 238 -5.57 -15.53 15.27
CA GLU A 238 -5.98 -16.93 15.24
C GLU A 238 -4.85 -17.81 14.69
N PRO A 239 -4.78 -19.09 15.06
CA PRO A 239 -3.83 -20.03 14.48
C PRO A 239 -4.07 -20.22 12.96
N GLU A 240 -3.02 -20.34 12.15
CA GLU A 240 -3.16 -20.62 10.72
C GLU A 240 -3.99 -21.89 10.44
N GLY A 241 -3.82 -22.92 11.27
CA GLY A 241 -4.56 -24.19 11.14
C GLY A 241 -6.07 -24.11 11.42
N SER A 242 -6.59 -22.97 11.91
CA SER A 242 -8.02 -22.74 12.12
C SER A 242 -8.72 -22.16 10.90
N TYR A 243 -7.98 -21.92 9.80
CA TYR A 243 -8.52 -21.31 8.59
C TYR A 243 -8.75 -22.32 7.48
N THR A 244 -9.92 -22.24 6.86
CA THR A 244 -10.19 -22.83 5.55
C THR A 244 -9.92 -21.77 4.47
N LEU A 245 -8.99 -22.09 3.54
CA LEU A 245 -8.66 -21.25 2.38
C LEU A 245 -9.57 -21.59 1.21
N VAL A 246 -10.23 -20.56 0.66
CA VAL A 246 -11.01 -20.63 -0.57
C VAL A 246 -10.37 -19.66 -1.60
N ASP A 247 -9.58 -20.19 -2.54
CA ASP A 247 -8.82 -19.41 -3.54
C ASP A 247 -9.22 -19.70 -5.00
N GLY A 248 -10.06 -20.71 -5.20
CA GLY A 248 -10.58 -21.13 -6.50
C GLY A 248 -11.66 -20.19 -7.01
N ASP A 249 -11.32 -19.08 -7.69
CA ASP A 249 -12.30 -18.16 -8.29
C ASP A 249 -13.16 -18.85 -9.36
N ALA A 250 -14.44 -19.03 -9.03
CA ALA A 250 -15.43 -19.68 -9.87
C ALA A 250 -16.35 -18.68 -10.62
N SER A 251 -16.11 -17.37 -10.53
CA SER A 251 -16.87 -16.36 -11.24
C SER A 251 -16.55 -16.34 -12.73
N GLY A 252 -17.52 -15.98 -13.57
CA GLY A 252 -17.30 -15.79 -15.00
C GLY A 252 -16.39 -14.58 -15.29
N THR A 253 -15.70 -14.65 -16.43
CA THR A 253 -14.90 -13.52 -16.94
C THR A 253 -15.08 -13.39 -18.43
N GLY A 254 -15.19 -12.15 -18.92
CA GLY A 254 -15.03 -11.86 -20.35
C GLY A 254 -13.59 -12.01 -20.81
N GLU A 255 -13.40 -12.08 -22.12
CA GLU A 255 -12.10 -12.03 -22.74
C GLU A 255 -11.38 -10.71 -22.42
N THR A 256 -10.11 -10.76 -22.02
CA THR A 256 -9.35 -9.57 -21.67
C THR A 256 -8.01 -9.57 -22.37
N HIS A 257 -7.72 -8.47 -23.07
CA HIS A 257 -6.42 -8.22 -23.68
C HIS A 257 -5.61 -7.28 -22.81
N TRP A 258 -4.38 -7.65 -22.49
CA TRP A 258 -3.43 -6.84 -21.79
C TRP A 258 -2.29 -6.40 -22.69
N LEU A 259 -1.98 -5.12 -22.67
CA LEU A 259 -0.80 -4.56 -23.34
C LEU A 259 0.15 -3.97 -22.27
N LEU A 260 1.41 -4.34 -22.36
CA LEU A 260 2.48 -3.60 -21.69
C LEU A 260 3.02 -2.60 -22.71
N TRP A 261 2.77 -1.32 -22.45
CA TRP A 261 3.11 -0.20 -23.31
C TRP A 261 4.28 0.58 -22.74
N ASN A 262 5.46 0.46 -23.35
CA ASN A 262 6.67 1.15 -22.91
C ASN A 262 6.94 2.36 -23.79
N PRO A 263 6.85 3.59 -23.24
CA PRO A 263 7.15 4.81 -23.98
C PRO A 263 8.55 4.78 -24.62
N PRO A 264 8.75 5.34 -25.83
CA PRO A 264 10.04 5.34 -26.48
C PRO A 264 11.03 6.27 -25.79
N GLU A 265 12.32 5.97 -25.95
CA GLU A 265 13.38 6.88 -25.54
C GLU A 265 13.49 8.04 -26.51
N TYR A 266 13.94 9.20 -26.02
CA TYR A 266 14.23 10.33 -26.86
C TYR A 266 15.53 10.05 -27.67
N GLU A 267 15.53 10.40 -28.96
CA GLU A 267 16.75 10.31 -29.81
C GLU A 267 17.91 11.17 -29.25
N ASN A 268 17.56 12.29 -28.58
CA ASN A 268 18.53 13.13 -27.88
C ASN A 268 18.06 13.27 -26.42
N PRO A 269 18.68 12.58 -25.46
CA PRO A 269 18.31 12.63 -24.04
C PRO A 269 18.30 14.05 -23.44
N ASP A 270 19.20 14.93 -23.93
CA ASP A 270 19.29 16.33 -23.48
C ASP A 270 18.12 17.20 -23.94
N ALA A 271 17.39 16.79 -24.97
CA ALA A 271 16.23 17.50 -25.50
C ALA A 271 14.92 17.17 -24.74
N GLY A 272 14.87 16.04 -24.03
CA GLY A 272 13.68 15.50 -23.33
C GLY A 272 13.47 16.01 -21.89
N GLY A 273 14.33 16.88 -21.37
CA GLY A 273 14.26 17.31 -19.98
C GLY A 273 14.99 16.36 -19.03
N SER A 274 14.42 16.09 -17.85
CA SER A 274 15.03 15.23 -16.81
C SER A 274 15.01 13.72 -17.08
N GLY A 275 14.25 13.26 -18.09
CA GLY A 275 14.04 11.84 -18.41
C GLY A 275 14.60 11.44 -19.77
N ARG A 276 14.99 10.15 -19.90
CA ARG A 276 15.40 9.56 -21.17
C ARG A 276 14.23 9.10 -22.04
N ARG A 277 13.05 8.89 -21.42
CA ARG A 277 11.83 8.38 -22.07
C ARG A 277 10.74 9.44 -22.17
N ARG A 278 9.88 9.28 -23.18
CA ARG A 278 8.62 10.02 -23.24
C ARG A 278 7.81 9.68 -21.99
N SER A 279 7.20 10.71 -21.39
CA SER A 279 6.43 10.55 -20.16
C SER A 279 5.27 9.58 -20.34
N ALA A 280 5.09 8.63 -19.38
CA ALA A 280 3.92 7.77 -19.34
C ALA A 280 2.60 8.55 -19.41
N HIS A 281 2.51 9.68 -18.72
CA HIS A 281 1.32 10.53 -18.74
C HIS A 281 0.97 11.06 -20.15
N VAL A 282 1.97 11.40 -20.95
CA VAL A 282 1.75 11.86 -22.32
C VAL A 282 1.22 10.73 -23.20
N GLU A 283 1.81 9.53 -23.06
CA GLU A 283 1.37 8.35 -23.81
C GLU A 283 -0.05 7.95 -23.39
N THR A 284 -0.30 7.87 -22.07
CA THR A 284 -1.64 7.53 -21.54
C THR A 284 -2.70 8.53 -22.00
N LYS A 285 -2.38 9.84 -22.00
CA LYS A 285 -3.29 10.87 -22.51
C LYS A 285 -3.58 10.72 -24.00
N ASN A 286 -2.57 10.42 -24.81
CA ASN A 286 -2.77 10.18 -26.25
C ASN A 286 -3.68 8.97 -26.48
N LEU A 287 -3.43 7.86 -25.80
CA LEU A 287 -4.28 6.67 -25.86
C LEU A 287 -5.71 6.99 -25.41
N PHE A 288 -5.87 7.67 -24.28
CA PHE A 288 -7.17 8.05 -23.72
C PHE A 288 -8.00 8.89 -24.71
N VAL A 289 -7.41 9.96 -25.24
CA VAL A 289 -8.08 10.86 -26.19
C VAL A 289 -8.49 10.11 -27.45
N ASP A 290 -7.62 9.25 -27.98
CA ASP A 290 -7.88 8.48 -29.18
C ASP A 290 -8.99 7.43 -28.98
N LEU A 291 -9.03 6.76 -27.83
CA LEU A 291 -10.03 5.75 -27.51
C LEU A 291 -11.41 6.38 -27.23
N VAL A 292 -11.46 7.48 -26.46
CA VAL A 292 -12.69 8.25 -26.19
C VAL A 292 -13.25 8.82 -27.49
N SER A 293 -12.39 9.34 -28.37
CA SER A 293 -12.78 9.84 -29.70
C SER A 293 -13.52 8.77 -30.53
N ARG A 294 -13.14 7.50 -30.40
CA ARG A 294 -13.81 6.36 -31.04
C ARG A 294 -15.06 5.87 -30.33
N GLY A 295 -15.38 6.42 -29.16
CA GLY A 295 -16.56 6.06 -28.38
C GLY A 295 -16.37 4.89 -27.45
N HIS A 296 -15.13 4.47 -27.15
CA HIS A 296 -14.85 3.45 -26.14
C HIS A 296 -14.91 4.07 -24.75
N GLN A 297 -15.71 3.47 -23.86
CA GLN A 297 -15.69 3.85 -22.45
C GLN A 297 -14.33 3.53 -21.83
N THR A 298 -13.60 4.59 -21.48
CA THR A 298 -12.18 4.50 -21.08
C THR A 298 -11.98 5.07 -19.69
N LEU A 299 -11.40 4.28 -18.80
CA LEU A 299 -10.94 4.68 -17.47
C LEU A 299 -9.42 4.73 -17.45
N ALA A 300 -8.85 5.87 -17.09
CA ALA A 300 -7.41 6.02 -16.88
C ALA A 300 -7.11 6.20 -15.39
N PHE A 301 -6.27 5.32 -14.83
CA PHE A 301 -5.78 5.43 -13.47
C PHE A 301 -4.47 6.20 -13.43
N THR A 302 -4.34 7.14 -12.48
CA THR A 302 -3.09 7.88 -12.23
C THR A 302 -2.85 8.00 -10.72
N ARG A 303 -1.58 8.10 -10.30
CA ARG A 303 -1.19 8.08 -8.88
C ARG A 303 -1.55 9.36 -8.13
N ALA A 304 -1.59 10.51 -8.80
CA ALA A 304 -1.77 11.81 -8.14
C ALA A 304 -3.13 12.45 -8.44
N ARG A 305 -3.80 12.98 -7.39
CA ARG A 305 -5.10 13.68 -7.52
C ARG A 305 -5.05 14.84 -8.51
N GLN A 306 -4.01 15.67 -8.42
CA GLN A 306 -3.82 16.81 -9.33
C GLN A 306 -3.60 16.36 -10.78
N ALA A 307 -2.98 15.20 -10.98
CA ALA A 307 -2.81 14.61 -12.30
C ALA A 307 -4.16 14.19 -12.90
N ALA A 308 -5.04 13.57 -12.13
CA ALA A 308 -6.37 13.18 -12.60
C ALA A 308 -7.20 14.38 -13.09
N GLU A 309 -7.25 15.48 -12.34
CA GLU A 309 -7.96 16.71 -12.73
C GLU A 309 -7.32 17.38 -13.96
N ARG A 310 -6.01 17.48 -13.94
CA ARG A 310 -5.25 18.10 -15.01
C ARG A 310 -5.42 17.35 -16.32
N TYR A 311 -5.24 16.02 -16.31
CA TYR A 311 -5.30 15.21 -17.53
C TYR A 311 -6.74 15.05 -18.05
N ALA A 312 -7.75 15.04 -17.19
CA ALA A 312 -9.13 15.11 -17.61
C ALA A 312 -9.40 16.44 -18.39
N SER A 313 -8.93 17.56 -17.84
CA SER A 313 -9.07 18.88 -18.48
C SER A 313 -8.29 18.98 -19.80
N GLU A 314 -7.04 18.52 -19.82
CA GLU A 314 -6.20 18.50 -21.03
C GLU A 314 -6.82 17.58 -22.11
N SER A 315 -7.27 16.37 -21.75
CA SER A 315 -7.94 15.45 -22.67
C SER A 315 -9.22 16.06 -23.29
N ALA A 316 -10.04 16.72 -22.47
CA ALA A 316 -11.22 17.42 -22.97
C ALA A 316 -10.85 18.57 -23.92
N ASN A 317 -9.75 19.29 -23.66
CA ASN A 317 -9.26 20.33 -24.54
C ASN A 317 -8.73 19.77 -25.88
N ASP A 318 -8.02 18.64 -25.83
CA ASP A 318 -7.51 17.96 -27.01
C ASP A 318 -8.68 17.47 -27.92
N LEU A 319 -9.74 16.90 -27.33
CA LEU A 319 -10.97 16.53 -28.04
C LEU A 319 -11.65 17.75 -28.68
N ARG A 320 -11.76 18.87 -27.95
CA ARG A 320 -12.31 20.13 -28.51
C ARG A 320 -11.50 20.62 -29.69
N SER A 321 -10.16 20.53 -29.61
CA SER A 321 -9.28 20.94 -30.70
C SER A 321 -9.44 20.11 -31.97
N ARG A 322 -9.88 18.84 -31.81
CA ARG A 322 -10.25 17.92 -32.89
C ARG A 322 -11.68 18.16 -33.43
N GLY A 323 -12.45 19.10 -32.86
CA GLY A 323 -13.83 19.36 -33.21
C GLY A 323 -14.87 18.47 -32.54
N GLU A 324 -14.46 17.65 -31.59
CA GLU A 324 -15.29 16.64 -30.90
C GLU A 324 -15.89 17.18 -29.58
N HIS A 325 -16.63 18.29 -29.70
CA HIS A 325 -17.17 19.00 -28.53
C HIS A 325 -18.12 18.16 -27.66
N GLY A 326 -18.86 17.23 -28.23
CA GLY A 326 -19.74 16.30 -27.51
C GLY A 326 -18.89 15.41 -26.59
N ARG A 327 -17.92 14.70 -27.15
CA ARG A 327 -17.02 13.82 -26.42
C ARG A 327 -16.23 14.55 -25.34
N ALA A 328 -15.81 15.78 -25.61
CA ALA A 328 -15.12 16.63 -24.63
C ALA A 328 -15.98 16.93 -23.39
N GLY A 329 -17.32 16.96 -23.52
CA GLY A 329 -18.26 17.11 -22.41
C GLY A 329 -18.49 15.83 -21.60
N GLU A 330 -18.13 14.67 -22.16
CA GLU A 330 -18.28 13.34 -21.56
C GLU A 330 -17.02 12.90 -20.80
N VAL A 331 -16.04 13.79 -20.60
CA VAL A 331 -14.80 13.51 -19.84
C VAL A 331 -14.88 14.08 -18.44
N ALA A 332 -14.58 13.27 -17.43
CA ALA A 332 -14.59 13.66 -16.03
C ALA A 332 -13.31 13.24 -15.28
N ALA A 333 -13.06 13.91 -14.14
CA ALA A 333 -12.06 13.47 -13.16
C ALA A 333 -12.79 12.89 -11.94
N TYR A 334 -12.28 11.78 -11.40
CA TYR A 334 -12.83 11.12 -10.21
C TYR A 334 -11.76 10.96 -9.13
N GLN A 335 -12.08 11.37 -7.90
CA GLN A 335 -11.19 11.27 -6.75
C GLN A 335 -11.95 11.24 -5.43
N ALA A 336 -11.31 10.73 -4.38
CA ALA A 336 -11.93 10.57 -3.06
C ALA A 336 -12.38 11.89 -2.40
N ALA A 337 -11.83 13.04 -2.79
CA ALA A 337 -12.17 14.36 -2.26
C ALA A 337 -13.43 14.98 -2.89
N LEU A 338 -13.99 14.38 -3.94
CA LEU A 338 -15.24 14.84 -4.55
C LEU A 338 -16.40 14.75 -3.55
N THR A 339 -17.38 15.67 -3.67
CA THR A 339 -18.64 15.58 -2.93
C THR A 339 -19.39 14.31 -3.28
N HIS A 340 -20.23 13.84 -2.37
CA HIS A 340 -21.01 12.61 -2.57
C HIS A 340 -21.90 12.72 -3.82
N ASP A 341 -22.57 13.87 -4.03
CA ASP A 341 -23.45 14.07 -5.17
C ASP A 341 -22.68 14.03 -6.50
N ARG A 342 -21.48 14.65 -6.54
CA ARG A 342 -20.64 14.64 -7.74
C ARG A 342 -20.10 13.24 -8.07
N ARG A 343 -19.77 12.44 -7.05
CA ARG A 343 -19.37 11.06 -7.27
C ARG A 343 -20.51 10.24 -7.88
N ARG A 344 -21.71 10.31 -7.29
CA ARG A 344 -22.91 9.63 -7.82
C ARG A 344 -23.23 10.03 -9.26
N GLU A 345 -23.11 11.32 -9.57
CA GLU A 345 -23.32 11.80 -10.93
C GLU A 345 -22.36 11.16 -11.94
N ILE A 346 -21.06 11.06 -11.59
CA ILE A 346 -20.06 10.41 -12.45
C ILE A 346 -20.31 8.90 -12.54
N GLU A 347 -20.59 8.25 -11.42
CA GLU A 347 -20.86 6.82 -11.34
C GLU A 347 -22.10 6.44 -12.20
N SER A 348 -23.21 7.16 -12.03
CA SER A 348 -24.41 6.98 -12.86
C SER A 348 -24.13 7.27 -14.32
N GLY A 349 -23.41 8.37 -14.63
CA GLY A 349 -23.06 8.72 -16.01
C GLY A 349 -22.17 7.68 -16.70
N LEU A 350 -21.28 7.01 -15.97
CA LEU A 350 -20.51 5.86 -16.48
C LEU A 350 -21.42 4.66 -16.74
N HIS A 351 -22.33 4.35 -15.79
CA HIS A 351 -23.26 3.22 -15.93
C HIS A 351 -24.21 3.41 -17.11
N ASP A 352 -24.75 4.62 -17.30
CA ASP A 352 -25.73 4.97 -18.33
C ASP A 352 -25.07 5.24 -19.69
N GLY A 353 -23.74 5.38 -19.75
CA GLY A 353 -22.99 5.67 -20.96
C GLY A 353 -22.93 7.16 -21.34
N ASP A 354 -23.39 8.06 -20.46
CA ASP A 354 -23.33 9.52 -20.64
C ASP A 354 -21.93 10.09 -20.45
N ILE A 355 -21.08 9.36 -19.71
CA ILE A 355 -19.64 9.63 -19.53
C ILE A 355 -18.87 8.54 -20.25
N THR A 356 -18.03 8.96 -21.21
CA THR A 356 -17.20 8.07 -22.03
C THR A 356 -15.77 7.97 -21.51
N GLY A 357 -15.28 8.99 -20.80
CA GLY A 357 -13.90 8.99 -20.32
C GLY A 357 -13.76 9.49 -18.88
N VAL A 358 -13.00 8.75 -18.06
CA VAL A 358 -12.70 9.16 -16.68
C VAL A 358 -11.21 9.03 -16.39
N TRP A 359 -10.64 10.08 -15.81
CA TRP A 359 -9.34 10.01 -15.14
C TRP A 359 -9.56 9.86 -13.65
N SER A 360 -9.02 8.82 -13.06
CA SER A 360 -9.20 8.51 -11.64
C SER A 360 -7.89 8.29 -10.91
N THR A 361 -7.90 8.51 -9.61
CA THR A 361 -6.91 7.93 -8.70
C THR A 361 -7.37 6.50 -8.31
N ASN A 362 -6.69 5.88 -7.35
CA ASN A 362 -7.14 4.61 -6.75
C ASN A 362 -8.56 4.65 -6.13
N ALA A 363 -9.25 5.79 -6.18
CA ALA A 363 -10.61 5.92 -5.65
C ALA A 363 -11.66 5.07 -6.40
N LEU A 364 -11.40 4.70 -7.66
CA LEU A 364 -12.23 3.74 -8.43
C LEU A 364 -11.61 2.32 -8.46
N GLU A 365 -10.54 2.06 -7.73
CA GLU A 365 -9.90 0.75 -7.65
C GLU A 365 -10.74 -0.24 -6.84
N LEU A 366 -11.40 0.22 -5.76
CA LEU A 366 -12.16 -0.60 -4.82
C LEU A 366 -13.59 -0.08 -4.64
N GLY A 367 -14.54 -1.00 -4.48
CA GLY A 367 -15.85 -0.76 -3.86
C GLY A 367 -16.87 0.06 -4.66
N VAL A 368 -16.64 0.38 -5.92
CA VAL A 368 -17.62 1.14 -6.73
C VAL A 368 -18.01 0.36 -7.95
N ASP A 369 -19.33 0.20 -8.18
CA ASP A 369 -19.83 -0.39 -9.41
C ASP A 369 -20.01 0.68 -10.49
N VAL A 370 -19.06 0.74 -11.41
CA VAL A 370 -19.07 1.69 -12.55
C VAL A 370 -19.52 1.06 -13.86
N GLY A 371 -20.07 -0.16 -13.80
CA GLY A 371 -20.44 -0.90 -15.02
C GLY A 371 -19.22 -1.55 -15.71
N GLY A 372 -19.44 -2.16 -16.86
CA GLY A 372 -18.38 -2.75 -17.68
C GLY A 372 -17.74 -1.72 -18.60
N LEU A 373 -16.49 -1.36 -18.36
CA LEU A 373 -15.75 -0.43 -19.21
C LEU A 373 -15.07 -1.19 -20.36
N ASP A 374 -14.94 -0.58 -21.52
CA ASP A 374 -14.29 -1.19 -22.67
C ASP A 374 -12.78 -1.21 -22.52
N VAL A 375 -12.22 -0.12 -21.96
CA VAL A 375 -10.77 0.06 -21.85
C VAL A 375 -10.37 0.61 -20.47
N VAL A 376 -9.33 0.03 -19.89
CA VAL A 376 -8.62 0.57 -18.72
C VAL A 376 -7.19 0.91 -19.10
N LEU A 377 -6.78 2.12 -18.80
CA LEU A 377 -5.41 2.60 -18.93
C LEU A 377 -4.81 2.77 -17.54
N ILE A 378 -3.60 2.27 -17.33
CA ILE A 378 -2.87 2.38 -16.06
C ILE A 378 -1.63 3.23 -16.33
N ASP A 379 -1.60 4.45 -15.79
CA ASP A 379 -0.57 5.46 -15.98
C ASP A 379 0.60 5.28 -15.02
N GLY A 380 1.57 4.49 -15.43
CA GLY A 380 2.63 3.95 -14.59
C GLY A 380 2.18 2.74 -13.77
N TYR A 381 3.11 1.86 -13.44
CA TYR A 381 2.82 0.70 -12.58
C TYR A 381 2.37 1.16 -11.18
N PRO A 382 1.23 0.69 -10.65
CA PRO A 382 0.63 1.23 -9.41
C PRO A 382 1.38 0.85 -8.12
N GLY A 383 2.56 0.21 -8.24
CA GLY A 383 3.41 -0.20 -7.14
C GLY A 383 3.25 -1.67 -6.75
N THR A 384 2.10 -2.30 -7.03
CA THR A 384 1.88 -3.73 -6.81
C THR A 384 1.12 -4.35 -7.98
N ARG A 385 1.38 -5.63 -8.27
CA ARG A 385 0.59 -6.39 -9.26
C ARG A 385 -0.86 -6.50 -8.84
N MET A 386 -1.09 -6.71 -7.55
CA MET A 386 -2.45 -6.76 -6.99
C MET A 386 -3.25 -5.50 -7.35
N SER A 387 -2.69 -4.31 -7.14
CA SER A 387 -3.34 -3.04 -7.52
C SER A 387 -3.58 -2.95 -9.03
N ALA A 388 -2.59 -3.35 -9.85
CA ALA A 388 -2.76 -3.39 -11.30
C ALA A 388 -3.92 -4.31 -11.74
N TRP A 389 -4.02 -5.50 -11.15
CA TRP A 389 -5.13 -6.42 -11.42
C TRP A 389 -6.48 -5.92 -10.89
N GLN A 390 -6.52 -5.22 -9.75
CA GLN A 390 -7.73 -4.58 -9.23
C GLN A 390 -8.23 -3.46 -10.15
N GLN A 391 -7.31 -2.61 -10.62
CA GLN A 391 -7.61 -1.56 -11.60
C GLN A 391 -8.09 -2.17 -12.92
N ALA A 392 -7.41 -3.18 -13.42
CA ALA A 392 -7.81 -3.92 -14.61
C ALA A 392 -9.20 -4.58 -14.49
N GLY A 393 -9.55 -5.05 -13.30
CA GLY A 393 -10.86 -5.65 -13.00
C GLY A 393 -12.04 -4.67 -13.18
N ARG A 394 -11.79 -3.41 -13.50
CA ARG A 394 -12.81 -2.43 -13.90
C ARG A 394 -13.18 -2.54 -15.38
N ALA A 395 -12.35 -3.22 -16.18
CA ALA A 395 -12.63 -3.51 -17.58
C ALA A 395 -13.39 -4.84 -17.73
N GLY A 396 -14.30 -4.92 -18.69
CA GLY A 396 -14.91 -6.17 -19.13
C GLY A 396 -15.82 -6.86 -18.12
N ARG A 397 -16.94 -6.27 -17.79
CA ARG A 397 -18.00 -6.96 -17.04
C ARG A 397 -18.92 -7.74 -17.99
N GLY A 398 -19.20 -8.99 -17.60
CA GLY A 398 -19.98 -9.91 -18.42
C GLY A 398 -19.19 -10.44 -19.62
N ASP A 399 -19.87 -10.71 -20.72
CA ASP A 399 -19.32 -11.36 -21.91
C ASP A 399 -18.57 -10.42 -22.89
N ARG A 400 -18.38 -9.13 -22.55
CA ARG A 400 -17.73 -8.17 -23.45
C ARG A 400 -16.22 -8.25 -23.34
N PRO A 401 -15.52 -8.36 -24.47
CA PRO A 401 -14.07 -8.28 -24.47
C PRO A 401 -13.58 -6.91 -24.01
N ALA A 402 -12.48 -6.88 -23.24
CA ALA A 402 -11.90 -5.68 -22.68
C ALA A 402 -10.43 -5.50 -23.02
N LEU A 403 -9.98 -4.25 -23.02
CA LEU A 403 -8.58 -3.91 -23.20
C LEU A 403 -8.01 -3.24 -21.94
N VAL A 404 -6.89 -3.73 -21.46
CA VAL A 404 -6.11 -3.11 -20.40
C VAL A 404 -4.74 -2.73 -20.94
N VAL A 405 -4.32 -1.48 -20.73
CA VAL A 405 -3.01 -1.00 -21.15
C VAL A 405 -2.26 -0.47 -19.94
N LEU A 406 -1.20 -1.16 -19.55
CA LEU A 406 -0.24 -0.67 -18.56
C LEU A 406 0.85 0.12 -19.28
N VAL A 407 0.90 1.43 -19.06
CA VAL A 407 1.89 2.32 -19.64
C VAL A 407 3.05 2.48 -18.66
N GLY A 408 4.23 2.01 -19.02
CA GLY A 408 5.41 2.04 -18.16
C GLY A 408 5.93 3.44 -17.88
N GLY A 409 6.25 3.72 -16.64
CA GLY A 409 7.03 4.86 -16.21
C GLY A 409 8.52 4.70 -16.51
N GLU A 410 9.30 5.72 -16.16
CA GLU A 410 10.75 5.69 -16.33
C GLU A 410 11.49 5.05 -15.14
N ASP A 411 10.81 4.75 -14.04
CA ASP A 411 11.44 4.22 -12.84
C ASP A 411 11.88 2.73 -12.99
N GLN A 412 12.71 2.29 -12.07
CA GLN A 412 13.33 0.96 -12.08
C GLN A 412 12.30 -0.18 -12.13
N LEU A 413 11.26 -0.07 -11.31
CA LEU A 413 10.25 -1.12 -11.18
C LEU A 413 9.42 -1.26 -12.45
N ASP A 414 8.96 -0.13 -13.01
CA ASP A 414 8.23 -0.08 -14.27
C ASP A 414 9.08 -0.67 -15.40
N GLN A 415 10.34 -0.25 -15.53
CA GLN A 415 11.21 -0.71 -16.60
C GLN A 415 11.64 -2.16 -16.45
N TYR A 416 11.78 -2.67 -15.23
CA TYR A 416 11.99 -4.09 -14.99
C TYR A 416 10.82 -4.92 -15.55
N LEU A 417 9.59 -4.56 -15.22
CA LEU A 417 8.38 -5.26 -15.69
C LEU A 417 8.19 -5.14 -17.21
N MET A 418 8.55 -4.01 -17.82
CA MET A 418 8.49 -3.85 -19.28
C MET A 418 9.51 -4.74 -20.02
N LYS A 419 10.66 -5.04 -19.38
CA LYS A 419 11.69 -5.94 -19.93
C LYS A 419 11.45 -7.41 -19.57
N HIS A 420 10.79 -7.67 -18.43
CA HIS A 420 10.47 -9.01 -17.94
C HIS A 420 8.95 -9.19 -17.77
N PRO A 421 8.17 -9.23 -18.88
CA PRO A 421 6.71 -9.36 -18.83
C PRO A 421 6.22 -10.60 -18.07
N GLY A 422 7.00 -11.70 -18.09
CA GLY A 422 6.69 -12.92 -17.32
C GLY A 422 6.58 -12.68 -15.82
N GLU A 423 7.42 -11.80 -15.27
CA GLU A 423 7.33 -11.43 -13.84
C GLU A 423 6.02 -10.71 -13.50
N PHE A 424 5.44 -9.97 -14.44
CA PHE A 424 4.14 -9.33 -14.23
C PHE A 424 2.99 -10.33 -14.36
N PHE A 425 2.98 -11.19 -15.39
CA PHE A 425 1.84 -12.05 -15.68
C PHE A 425 1.86 -13.39 -14.95
N GLU A 426 3.03 -13.96 -14.67
CA GLU A 426 3.23 -15.33 -14.21
C GLU A 426 3.96 -15.41 -12.85
N GLY A 427 4.49 -14.28 -12.37
CA GLY A 427 5.19 -14.23 -11.09
C GLY A 427 4.26 -14.50 -9.89
N ASP A 428 4.84 -14.88 -8.75
CA ASP A 428 4.09 -15.11 -7.51
C ASP A 428 3.43 -13.81 -7.03
N PRO A 429 2.21 -13.85 -6.51
CA PRO A 429 1.60 -12.68 -5.88
C PRO A 429 2.45 -12.13 -4.73
N GLU A 430 2.39 -10.82 -4.52
CA GLU A 430 3.09 -10.17 -3.42
C GLU A 430 2.54 -10.65 -2.06
N ARG A 431 3.43 -10.71 -1.06
CA ARG A 431 3.06 -11.07 0.31
C ARG A 431 2.69 -9.82 1.12
N ALA A 432 1.58 -9.89 1.83
CA ALA A 432 1.22 -8.88 2.81
C ALA A 432 1.98 -9.10 4.13
N VAL A 433 2.48 -8.01 4.71
CA VAL A 433 3.32 -8.06 5.91
C VAL A 433 2.78 -7.10 6.97
N SER A 434 2.78 -7.53 8.22
CA SER A 434 2.48 -6.74 9.41
C SER A 434 3.25 -7.30 10.62
N ASP A 435 3.55 -6.45 11.61
CA ASP A 435 4.26 -6.85 12.82
C ASP A 435 3.47 -6.43 14.08
N PRO A 436 2.61 -7.31 14.61
CA PRO A 436 1.88 -7.04 15.86
C PRO A 436 2.78 -7.07 17.10
N GLU A 437 4.01 -7.58 17.00
CA GLU A 437 4.99 -7.61 18.09
C GLU A 437 5.90 -6.36 18.09
N ASN A 438 5.60 -5.37 17.24
CA ASN A 438 6.33 -4.12 17.18
C ASN A 438 6.36 -3.44 18.57
N ASP A 439 7.56 -3.24 19.11
CA ASP A 439 7.79 -2.72 20.47
C ASP A 439 7.43 -1.24 20.64
N HIS A 440 7.24 -0.47 19.57
CA HIS A 440 6.71 0.90 19.63
C HIS A 440 5.19 0.95 19.65
N LEU A 441 4.52 -0.03 19.04
CA LEU A 441 3.05 -0.07 18.96
C LEU A 441 2.40 -0.74 20.18
N LEU A 442 3.02 -1.83 20.62
CA LEU A 442 2.46 -2.70 21.65
C LEU A 442 2.13 -1.96 22.96
N PRO A 443 2.99 -1.08 23.52
CA PRO A 443 2.69 -0.38 24.77
C PRO A 443 1.41 0.46 24.71
N SER A 444 1.19 1.20 23.62
CA SER A 444 -0.02 2.02 23.44
C SER A 444 -1.29 1.17 23.36
N HIS A 445 -1.23 0.01 22.69
CA HIS A 445 -2.37 -0.91 22.63
C HIS A 445 -2.63 -1.60 23.97
N VAL A 446 -1.61 -1.93 24.74
CA VAL A 446 -1.74 -2.50 26.11
C VAL A 446 -2.37 -1.46 27.04
N ALA A 447 -1.95 -0.18 26.96
CA ALA A 447 -2.59 0.90 27.72
C ALA A 447 -4.08 1.08 27.35
N CYS A 448 -4.42 1.01 26.06
CA CYS A 448 -5.81 0.99 25.59
C CYS A 448 -6.59 -0.19 26.18
N ALA A 449 -6.01 -1.40 26.13
CA ALA A 449 -6.62 -2.61 26.68
C ALA A 449 -6.88 -2.51 28.19
N ALA A 450 -5.95 -1.88 28.95
CA ALA A 450 -6.10 -1.62 30.38
C ALA A 450 -7.28 -0.68 30.68
N SER A 451 -7.57 0.27 29.78
CA SER A 451 -8.71 1.18 29.93
C SER A 451 -10.06 0.56 29.55
N GLU A 452 -10.04 -0.43 28.68
CA GLU A 452 -11.24 -1.15 28.20
C GLU A 452 -11.68 -2.23 29.19
N ASN A 453 -10.70 -2.93 29.74
CA ASN A 453 -10.90 -3.92 30.79
C ASN A 453 -9.57 -4.13 31.56
N TRP A 454 -9.64 -4.46 32.84
CA TRP A 454 -8.45 -4.72 33.65
C TRP A 454 -7.58 -5.80 33.02
N LEU A 455 -6.27 -5.54 32.94
CA LEU A 455 -5.31 -6.52 32.48
C LEU A 455 -5.04 -7.58 33.54
N SER A 456 -4.64 -8.75 33.08
CA SER A 456 -4.17 -9.87 33.89
C SER A 456 -2.92 -10.50 33.27
N THR A 457 -2.28 -11.41 33.98
CA THR A 457 -1.15 -12.17 33.42
C THR A 457 -1.56 -13.08 32.25
N ALA A 458 -2.84 -13.49 32.17
CA ALA A 458 -3.36 -14.28 31.06
C ALA A 458 -3.40 -13.49 29.74
N ASP A 459 -3.39 -12.15 29.78
CA ASP A 459 -3.41 -11.32 28.58
C ASP A 459 -2.13 -11.43 27.71
N GLU A 460 -1.10 -12.14 28.22
CA GLU A 460 0.05 -12.57 27.42
C GLU A 460 -0.37 -13.41 26.20
N GLU A 461 -1.47 -14.15 26.28
CA GLU A 461 -2.05 -14.90 25.16
C GLU A 461 -2.41 -13.98 23.97
N TYR A 462 -2.90 -12.75 24.23
CA TYR A 462 -3.27 -11.79 23.21
C TYR A 462 -2.09 -10.95 22.71
N PHE A 463 -1.16 -10.60 23.61
CA PHE A 463 -0.12 -9.60 23.33
C PHE A 463 1.29 -10.19 23.17
N GLY A 464 1.43 -11.50 23.32
CA GLY A 464 2.70 -12.20 23.11
C GLY A 464 3.68 -12.10 24.29
N SER A 465 4.84 -12.72 24.11
CA SER A 465 5.87 -12.89 25.16
C SER A 465 6.47 -11.57 25.68
N SER A 466 6.34 -10.47 24.94
CA SER A 466 6.79 -9.15 25.38
C SER A 466 5.84 -8.48 26.38
N PHE A 467 4.60 -8.99 26.53
CA PHE A 467 3.56 -8.38 27.34
C PHE A 467 3.98 -8.12 28.81
N PRO A 468 4.63 -9.07 29.55
CA PRO A 468 5.04 -8.83 30.94
C PRO A 468 6.00 -7.63 31.07
N ASN A 469 6.95 -7.50 30.14
CA ASN A 469 7.89 -6.39 30.13
C ASN A 469 7.21 -5.06 29.81
N VAL A 470 6.28 -5.08 28.85
CA VAL A 470 5.49 -3.89 28.49
C VAL A 470 4.65 -3.41 29.67
N VAL A 471 3.95 -4.31 30.36
CA VAL A 471 3.15 -3.95 31.55
C VAL A 471 4.02 -3.39 32.66
N SER A 472 5.23 -3.97 32.91
CA SER A 472 6.18 -3.43 33.89
C SER A 472 6.61 -2.01 33.53
N THR A 473 6.92 -1.74 32.27
CA THR A 473 7.27 -0.39 31.81
C THR A 473 6.11 0.62 32.01
N LEU A 474 4.88 0.22 31.66
CA LEU A 474 3.70 1.05 31.81
C LEU A 474 3.31 1.26 33.30
N GLU A 475 3.66 0.34 34.20
CA GLU A 475 3.52 0.49 35.65
C GLU A 475 4.55 1.49 36.18
N ASP A 476 5.81 1.39 35.73
CA ASP A 476 6.90 2.26 36.17
C ASP A 476 6.69 3.73 35.74
N ASP A 477 6.12 3.96 34.58
CA ASP A 477 5.80 5.30 34.07
C ASP A 477 4.44 5.84 34.56
N GLY A 478 3.67 5.04 35.31
CA GLY A 478 2.39 5.42 35.87
C GLY A 478 1.21 5.40 34.90
N THR A 479 1.36 4.84 33.71
CA THR A 479 0.28 4.69 32.73
C THR A 479 -0.74 3.65 33.20
N VAL A 480 -0.29 2.60 33.87
CA VAL A 480 -1.15 1.60 34.50
C VAL A 480 -0.83 1.46 35.99
N ALA A 481 -1.85 1.17 36.81
CA ALA A 481 -1.72 0.94 38.22
C ALA A 481 -2.01 -0.53 38.54
N ARG A 482 -1.10 -1.17 39.27
CA ARG A 482 -1.26 -2.52 39.80
C ARG A 482 -2.33 -2.57 40.87
N ARG A 483 -3.15 -3.61 40.86
CA ARG A 483 -4.19 -3.94 41.84
C ARG A 483 -4.05 -5.43 42.25
N ASP A 484 -3.84 -5.70 43.52
CA ASP A 484 -3.91 -7.05 44.03
C ASP A 484 -5.38 -7.38 44.38
N THR A 485 -5.92 -8.40 43.74
CA THR A 485 -7.32 -8.85 43.93
C THR A 485 -7.36 -10.32 44.40
N ASP A 486 -8.52 -10.78 44.83
CA ASP A 486 -8.69 -12.17 45.23
C ASP A 486 -8.42 -13.17 44.09
N ASP A 487 -8.60 -12.73 42.85
CA ASP A 487 -8.36 -13.51 41.61
C ASP A 487 -6.94 -13.29 41.04
N GLY A 488 -6.03 -12.70 41.78
CA GLY A 488 -4.65 -12.42 41.36
C GLY A 488 -4.36 -10.97 41.02
N VAL A 489 -3.18 -10.75 40.45
CA VAL A 489 -2.72 -9.39 40.03
C VAL A 489 -3.51 -8.90 38.84
N ARG A 490 -3.93 -7.66 38.91
CA ARG A 490 -4.60 -6.93 37.83
C ARG A 490 -3.92 -5.57 37.61
N TRP A 491 -4.04 -5.01 36.39
CA TRP A 491 -3.61 -3.64 36.10
C TRP A 491 -4.75 -2.86 35.49
N THR A 492 -4.89 -1.61 35.91
CA THR A 492 -5.91 -0.68 35.41
C THR A 492 -5.22 0.53 34.80
N HIS A 493 -5.78 1.10 33.76
CA HIS A 493 -5.30 2.40 33.27
C HIS A 493 -5.46 3.48 34.35
N ASP A 494 -4.38 4.21 34.66
CA ASP A 494 -4.33 5.27 35.69
C ASP A 494 -3.81 6.61 35.12
N GLY A 495 -3.41 6.63 33.84
CA GLY A 495 -2.98 7.83 33.14
C GLY A 495 -4.10 8.84 32.90
N GLY A 496 -3.74 10.10 32.71
CA GLY A 496 -4.71 11.15 32.38
C GLY A 496 -5.24 11.03 30.95
N GLY A 497 -6.56 11.17 30.78
CA GLY A 497 -7.19 11.17 29.45
C GLY A 497 -7.57 9.79 28.92
N SER A 498 -7.87 9.72 27.62
CA SER A 498 -8.19 8.47 26.92
C SER A 498 -6.98 8.02 26.12
N PRO A 499 -6.41 6.85 26.41
CA PRO A 499 -5.25 6.34 25.66
C PRO A 499 -5.58 6.12 24.18
N GLN A 500 -6.84 5.84 23.84
CA GLN A 500 -7.27 5.70 22.45
C GLN A 500 -7.15 7.01 21.67
N HIS A 501 -7.36 8.17 22.29
CA HIS A 501 -7.24 9.46 21.63
C HIS A 501 -5.79 9.98 21.55
N ALA A 502 -4.87 9.35 22.27
CA ALA A 502 -3.45 9.65 22.21
C ALA A 502 -2.71 8.90 21.11
N MET A 503 -3.38 8.01 20.39
CA MET A 503 -2.78 7.16 19.35
C MET A 503 -3.58 7.21 18.05
N SER A 504 -2.88 7.29 16.91
CA SER A 504 -3.43 7.09 15.56
C SER A 504 -3.18 5.67 15.07
N LEU A 505 -4.15 5.03 14.43
CA LEU A 505 -3.94 3.71 13.80
C LEU A 505 -3.14 3.79 12.47
N ARG A 506 -2.84 4.98 11.98
CA ARG A 506 -2.22 5.19 10.66
C ARG A 506 -0.78 5.69 10.73
N THR A 507 -0.30 6.02 11.92
CA THR A 507 1.05 6.55 12.15
C THR A 507 1.63 5.94 13.43
N ILE A 508 2.95 5.78 13.47
CA ILE A 508 3.66 5.36 14.68
C ILE A 508 4.09 6.58 15.52
N THR A 509 4.29 7.73 14.87
CA THR A 509 4.72 8.97 15.53
C THR A 509 3.55 9.94 15.62
N ASP A 510 3.36 10.52 16.82
CA ASP A 510 2.24 11.43 17.10
C ASP A 510 2.61 12.90 16.90
N ARG A 511 3.90 13.23 16.65
CA ARG A 511 4.35 14.60 16.46
C ARG A 511 4.05 15.09 15.06
N GLU A 512 3.13 16.04 14.94
CA GLU A 512 2.74 16.69 13.70
C GLU A 512 3.15 18.17 13.67
N ILE A 513 3.69 18.61 12.55
CA ILE A 513 3.99 20.02 12.26
C ILE A 513 2.84 20.62 11.44
N ARG A 514 2.30 21.73 11.89
CA ARG A 514 1.24 22.47 11.19
C ARG A 514 1.86 23.43 10.18
N LEU A 515 1.46 23.30 8.93
CA LEU A 515 1.83 24.22 7.85
C LEU A 515 0.83 25.37 7.83
N MET A 516 1.28 26.60 8.06
CA MET A 516 0.42 27.77 8.19
C MET A 516 0.72 28.81 7.13
N ASP A 517 -0.32 29.32 6.47
CA ASP A 517 -0.19 30.49 5.59
C ASP A 517 0.11 31.75 6.41
N SER A 518 1.25 32.39 6.15
CA SER A 518 1.72 33.57 6.88
C SER A 518 0.83 34.80 6.72
N ARG A 519 -0.06 34.84 5.71
CA ARG A 519 -0.96 35.98 5.43
C ARG A 519 -2.17 36.03 6.36
N ASN A 520 -2.76 34.87 6.68
CA ASN A 520 -4.02 34.77 7.41
C ASN A 520 -3.94 33.85 8.64
N ASN A 521 -2.78 33.21 8.88
CA ASN A 521 -2.55 32.23 9.94
C ASN A 521 -3.50 30.99 9.84
N GLU A 522 -4.03 30.69 8.69
CA GLU A 522 -4.80 29.46 8.46
C GLU A 522 -3.89 28.25 8.30
N THR A 523 -4.31 27.12 8.83
CA THR A 523 -3.60 25.86 8.62
C THR A 523 -3.89 25.33 7.22
N ILE A 524 -2.84 25.22 6.38
CA ILE A 524 -2.89 24.68 5.03
C ILE A 524 -2.91 23.15 5.06
N ALA A 525 -2.01 22.57 5.87
CA ALA A 525 -1.82 21.11 5.99
C ALA A 525 -1.14 20.79 7.33
N LYS A 526 -1.03 19.47 7.61
CA LYS A 526 -0.21 18.92 8.68
C LYS A 526 0.70 17.86 8.08
N LEU A 527 1.93 17.78 8.54
CA LEU A 527 2.91 16.77 8.19
C LEU A 527 3.44 16.09 9.45
N ALA A 528 3.79 14.82 9.35
CA ALA A 528 4.58 14.16 10.38
C ALA A 528 5.92 14.88 10.56
N PHE A 529 6.51 14.81 11.75
CA PHE A 529 7.73 15.55 12.10
C PHE A 529 8.86 15.34 11.07
N GLU A 530 9.14 14.10 10.71
CA GLU A 530 10.21 13.75 9.77
C GLU A 530 9.91 14.23 8.34
N ASP A 531 8.65 14.13 7.90
CA ASP A 531 8.21 14.67 6.61
C ASP A 531 8.31 16.19 6.58
N ALA A 532 8.02 16.87 7.70
CA ALA A 532 8.16 18.31 7.77
C ALA A 532 9.62 18.75 7.68
N LEU A 533 10.56 18.02 8.28
CA LEU A 533 11.99 18.29 8.11
C LEU A 533 12.43 18.13 6.65
N ARG A 534 11.83 17.19 5.91
CA ARG A 534 12.13 16.94 4.48
C ARG A 534 11.45 17.95 3.56
N ASP A 535 10.16 18.23 3.76
CA ASP A 535 9.31 18.92 2.78
C ASP A 535 8.94 20.36 3.20
N ALA A 536 9.15 20.72 4.48
CA ALA A 536 8.80 22.01 5.04
C ALA A 536 9.95 22.68 5.82
N HIS A 537 11.20 22.40 5.44
CA HIS A 537 12.37 23.12 5.96
C HIS A 537 12.42 24.56 5.43
N PRO A 538 13.13 25.49 6.08
CA PRO A 538 13.27 26.84 5.58
C PRO A 538 13.83 26.88 4.15
N GLY A 539 13.14 27.61 3.24
CA GLY A 539 13.46 27.69 1.82
C GLY A 539 12.94 26.52 0.96
N ALA A 540 12.21 25.56 1.53
CA ALA A 540 11.53 24.51 0.77
C ALA A 540 10.39 25.08 -0.09
N VAL A 541 10.17 24.49 -1.26
CA VAL A 541 9.02 24.78 -2.12
C VAL A 541 7.96 23.70 -1.91
N TYR A 542 6.80 24.13 -1.39
CA TYR A 542 5.68 23.26 -1.06
C TYR A 542 4.47 23.53 -1.94
N HIS A 543 3.89 22.49 -2.53
CA HIS A 543 2.72 22.62 -3.40
C HIS A 543 1.47 22.11 -2.68
N HIS A 544 0.41 22.93 -2.62
CA HIS A 544 -0.86 22.55 -2.03
C HIS A 544 -2.04 23.11 -2.83
N GLN A 545 -2.96 22.24 -3.25
CA GLN A 545 -4.20 22.61 -3.98
C GLN A 545 -3.98 23.59 -5.14
N GLY A 546 -2.95 23.34 -5.96
CA GLY A 546 -2.63 24.19 -7.12
C GLY A 546 -1.90 25.49 -6.79
N GLN A 547 -1.63 25.78 -5.52
CA GLN A 547 -0.83 26.91 -5.08
C GLN A 547 0.57 26.45 -4.66
N THR A 548 1.58 27.26 -5.04
CA THR A 548 2.97 27.06 -4.65
C THR A 548 3.33 27.99 -3.50
N TYR A 549 4.00 27.44 -2.50
CA TYR A 549 4.48 28.16 -1.32
C TYR A 549 5.98 27.96 -1.15
N GLU A 550 6.65 28.96 -0.58
CA GLU A 550 7.98 28.83 -0.01
C GLU A 550 7.89 28.82 1.51
N VAL A 551 8.61 27.92 2.17
CA VAL A 551 8.67 27.87 3.64
C VAL A 551 9.61 28.94 4.12
N ALA A 552 9.05 29.94 4.81
CA ALA A 552 9.81 31.06 5.38
C ALA A 552 10.52 30.69 6.68
N ASP A 553 9.89 29.88 7.50
CA ASP A 553 10.36 29.52 8.85
C ASP A 553 9.78 28.17 9.31
N LEU A 554 10.56 27.41 10.09
CA LEU A 554 10.15 26.18 10.77
C LEU A 554 10.47 26.29 12.26
N ASP A 555 9.43 26.50 13.07
CA ASP A 555 9.49 26.60 14.53
C ASP A 555 9.17 25.23 15.14
N LEU A 556 10.22 24.49 15.49
CA LEU A 556 10.11 23.13 16.07
C LEU A 556 9.65 23.12 17.53
N ASP A 557 9.74 24.25 18.24
CA ASP A 557 9.25 24.35 19.63
C ASP A 557 7.73 24.51 19.67
N ARG A 558 7.14 25.06 18.60
CA ARG A 558 5.68 25.29 18.48
C ARG A 558 5.00 24.33 17.52
N ASP A 559 5.75 23.45 16.89
CA ASP A 559 5.31 22.54 15.83
C ASP A 559 4.58 23.26 14.69
N VAL A 560 5.21 24.32 14.15
CA VAL A 560 4.65 25.18 13.09
C VAL A 560 5.67 25.51 12.03
N ALA A 561 5.34 25.29 10.77
CA ALA A 561 6.04 25.86 9.62
C ALA A 561 5.22 27.00 8.99
N ARG A 562 5.86 28.14 8.71
CA ARG A 562 5.22 29.31 8.12
C ARG A 562 5.51 29.37 6.62
N LEU A 563 4.46 29.35 5.82
CA LEU A 563 4.51 29.31 4.37
C LEU A 563 4.08 30.64 3.77
N GLN A 564 4.77 31.05 2.71
CA GLN A 564 4.42 32.24 1.92
C GLN A 564 4.16 31.82 0.47
N PRO A 565 3.08 32.31 -0.19
CA PRO A 565 2.88 32.07 -1.59
C PRO A 565 4.05 32.57 -2.44
N THR A 566 4.46 31.75 -3.40
CA THR A 566 5.58 32.04 -4.28
C THR A 566 5.25 31.69 -5.73
N TRP A 567 6.03 32.22 -6.65
CA TRP A 567 6.04 31.87 -8.07
C TRP A 567 7.34 31.12 -8.44
N ALA A 568 7.91 30.39 -7.48
CA ALA A 568 9.12 29.60 -7.73
C ALA A 568 8.89 28.65 -8.91
N ASP A 569 9.81 28.68 -9.85
CA ASP A 569 9.86 27.81 -11.03
C ASP A 569 10.86 26.65 -10.87
N TYR A 570 11.21 26.32 -9.62
CA TYR A 570 12.09 25.23 -9.22
C TYR A 570 11.42 24.41 -8.10
N TYR A 571 11.91 23.20 -7.91
CA TYR A 571 11.58 22.38 -6.72
C TYR A 571 12.83 22.19 -5.85
N THR A 572 12.60 21.81 -4.58
CA THR A 572 13.68 21.60 -3.61
C THR A 572 13.83 20.10 -3.29
N ARG A 573 15.08 19.68 -3.08
CA ARG A 573 15.44 18.32 -2.69
C ARG A 573 16.47 18.40 -1.57
N VAL A 574 16.19 17.72 -0.44
CA VAL A 574 17.11 17.70 0.71
C VAL A 574 18.35 16.84 0.44
N LEU A 575 19.47 17.28 1.02
CA LEU A 575 20.72 16.54 1.17
C LEU A 575 20.81 16.08 2.62
N HIS A 576 21.25 14.86 2.86
CA HIS A 576 21.35 14.33 4.21
C HIS A 576 22.45 13.28 4.34
N ASP A 577 23.01 13.22 5.53
CA ASP A 577 23.91 12.17 5.95
C ASP A 577 23.14 11.12 6.78
N LYS A 578 23.51 9.86 6.61
CA LYS A 578 22.94 8.73 7.36
C LYS A 578 24.04 7.92 8.02
N HIS A 579 23.75 7.43 9.20
CA HIS A 579 24.59 6.47 9.91
C HIS A 579 23.71 5.39 10.55
N ILE A 580 24.17 4.13 10.50
CA ILE A 580 23.49 3.00 11.13
C ILE A 580 24.40 2.44 12.24
N THR A 581 23.78 2.14 13.38
CA THR A 581 24.42 1.39 14.47
C THR A 581 23.68 0.07 14.61
N VAL A 582 24.38 -1.06 14.54
CA VAL A 582 23.79 -2.38 14.82
C VAL A 582 23.73 -2.56 16.33
N GLU A 583 22.52 -2.73 16.85
CA GLU A 583 22.27 -2.92 18.28
C GLU A 583 22.38 -4.41 18.65
N ARG A 584 21.74 -5.27 17.83
CA ARG A 584 21.72 -6.72 18.08
C ARG A 584 21.39 -7.51 16.82
N ASP A 585 22.22 -8.50 16.51
CA ASP A 585 21.87 -9.51 15.48
C ASP A 585 20.81 -10.46 16.02
N ILE A 586 19.78 -10.71 15.20
CA ILE A 586 18.64 -11.60 15.55
C ILE A 586 18.78 -12.93 14.81
N LEU A 587 19.05 -12.89 13.50
CA LEU A 587 19.20 -14.05 12.63
C LEU A 587 20.42 -13.89 11.72
N SER A 588 21.02 -15.02 11.34
CA SER A 588 22.02 -15.06 10.27
C SER A 588 21.87 -16.33 9.42
N LYS A 589 22.21 -16.21 8.14
CA LYS A 589 22.32 -17.35 7.21
C LYS A 589 23.40 -17.06 6.17
N PRO A 590 24.14 -18.08 5.71
CA PRO A 590 25.05 -17.91 4.59
C PRO A 590 24.28 -17.75 3.26
N LEU A 591 24.88 -17.08 2.29
CA LEU A 591 24.39 -17.13 0.89
C LEU A 591 24.63 -18.49 0.27
N SER A 592 23.70 -18.95 -0.57
CA SER A 592 23.78 -20.30 -1.19
C SER A 592 25.00 -20.46 -2.09
N ALA A 593 25.38 -19.42 -2.83
CA ALA A 593 26.53 -19.43 -3.74
C ALA A 593 27.84 -19.02 -3.06
N ARG A 594 27.80 -18.32 -1.95
CA ARG A 594 28.95 -17.75 -1.20
C ARG A 594 28.75 -18.01 0.28
N SER A 595 29.10 -19.22 0.72
CA SER A 595 28.95 -19.61 2.13
C SER A 595 29.84 -18.83 3.10
N ASP A 596 30.82 -18.09 2.59
CA ASP A 596 31.67 -17.15 3.31
C ASP A 596 31.01 -15.77 3.57
N VAL A 597 29.86 -15.51 2.94
CA VAL A 597 29.08 -14.28 3.14
C VAL A 597 27.82 -14.60 3.90
N GLU A 598 27.64 -13.96 5.05
CA GLU A 598 26.45 -14.05 5.85
C GLU A 598 25.51 -12.87 5.59
N VAL A 599 24.23 -13.19 5.35
CA VAL A 599 23.14 -12.21 5.46
C VAL A 599 22.63 -12.24 6.87
N ARG A 600 22.50 -11.09 7.49
CA ARG A 600 22.02 -10.94 8.86
C ARG A 600 20.76 -10.11 8.92
N PHE A 601 19.92 -10.42 9.90
CA PHE A 601 18.75 -9.64 10.27
C PHE A 601 18.96 -9.13 11.69
N ALA A 602 18.84 -7.81 11.92
CA ALA A 602 19.25 -7.17 13.15
C ALA A 602 18.33 -6.02 13.57
N GLU A 603 18.35 -5.71 14.85
CA GLU A 603 17.90 -4.42 15.38
C GLU A 603 18.99 -3.37 15.13
N VAL A 604 18.56 -2.23 14.61
CA VAL A 604 19.49 -1.13 14.25
C VAL A 604 18.91 0.21 14.69
N THR A 605 19.81 1.15 14.94
CA THR A 605 19.49 2.58 15.10
C THR A 605 20.06 3.36 13.92
N MET A 606 19.19 3.85 13.04
CA MET A 606 19.53 4.75 11.95
C MET A 606 19.43 6.19 12.44
N ARG A 607 20.49 6.96 12.22
CA ARG A 607 20.53 8.40 12.47
C ARG A 607 20.63 9.12 11.15
N LYS A 608 19.85 10.18 11.01
CA LYS A 608 19.80 10.99 9.79
C LYS A 608 19.88 12.47 10.14
N GLN A 609 20.77 13.17 9.47
CA GLN A 609 20.90 14.62 9.55
C GLN A 609 20.68 15.24 8.19
N ILE A 610 19.70 16.12 8.07
CA ILE A 610 19.52 16.94 6.88
C ILE A 610 20.51 18.10 6.97
N THR A 611 21.47 18.11 6.03
CA THR A 611 22.60 19.05 6.02
C THR A 611 22.38 20.22 5.05
N GLY A 612 21.42 20.09 4.14
CA GLY A 612 21.13 21.14 3.17
C GLY A 612 20.04 20.73 2.18
N PHE A 613 19.86 21.53 1.17
CA PHE A 613 18.99 21.19 0.04
C PHE A 613 19.49 21.79 -1.29
N GLU A 614 19.09 21.16 -2.37
CA GLU A 614 19.27 21.61 -3.74
C GLU A 614 18.01 22.27 -4.27
N ARG A 615 18.17 23.33 -5.06
CA ARG A 615 17.12 23.86 -5.95
C ARG A 615 17.31 23.25 -7.32
N ARG A 616 16.28 22.67 -7.90
CA ARG A 616 16.37 21.95 -9.17
C ARG A 616 15.39 22.49 -10.21
N ASP A 617 15.84 22.57 -11.44
CA ASP A 617 15.00 22.92 -12.59
C ASP A 617 13.99 21.78 -12.87
N PRO A 618 12.68 22.04 -12.89
CA PRO A 618 11.68 20.99 -13.08
C PRO A 618 11.66 20.40 -14.50
N LYS A 619 12.25 21.12 -15.49
CA LYS A 619 12.30 20.66 -16.87
C LYS A 619 13.56 19.88 -17.19
N ARG A 620 14.69 20.33 -16.65
CA ARG A 620 16.00 19.74 -16.92
C ARG A 620 16.48 18.80 -15.82
N GLY A 621 15.89 18.87 -14.61
CA GLY A 621 16.35 18.13 -13.46
C GLY A 621 17.73 18.52 -12.94
N THR A 622 18.33 19.60 -13.50
CA THR A 622 19.66 20.08 -13.11
C THR A 622 19.59 20.90 -11.84
N THR A 623 20.66 20.83 -11.04
CA THR A 623 20.83 21.64 -9.82
C THR A 623 21.14 23.08 -10.23
N ILE A 624 20.32 24.04 -9.79
CA ILE A 624 20.48 25.48 -10.04
C ILE A 624 21.04 26.24 -8.81
N GLY A 625 21.10 25.58 -7.66
CA GLY A 625 21.68 26.13 -6.44
C GLY A 625 21.58 25.15 -5.28
N GLN A 626 22.43 25.35 -4.28
CA GLN A 626 22.44 24.60 -3.02
C GLN A 626 22.44 25.54 -1.83
N GLN A 627 21.85 25.09 -0.71
CA GLN A 627 21.84 25.84 0.53
C GLN A 627 21.99 24.86 1.71
N LEU A 628 22.85 25.25 2.67
CA LEU A 628 23.02 24.49 3.91
C LEU A 628 21.84 24.74 4.86
N LEU A 629 21.52 23.73 5.65
CA LEU A 629 20.50 23.77 6.71
C LEU A 629 21.15 23.33 8.04
N ASP A 630 20.63 23.88 9.11
CA ASP A 630 20.95 23.47 10.49
C ASP A 630 19.66 22.93 11.13
N LEU A 631 19.38 21.65 10.84
CA LEU A 631 18.22 20.94 11.36
C LEU A 631 18.67 19.87 12.37
N PRO A 632 17.83 19.50 13.34
CA PRO A 632 18.18 18.46 14.30
C PRO A 632 18.42 17.10 13.63
N GLU A 633 19.34 16.32 14.20
CA GLU A 633 19.48 14.90 13.88
C GLU A 633 18.21 14.15 14.29
N THR A 634 17.73 13.28 13.44
CA THR A 634 16.64 12.34 13.74
C THR A 634 17.21 10.94 13.96
N SER A 635 16.54 10.16 14.80
CA SER A 635 16.93 8.79 15.14
C SER A 635 15.77 7.85 14.95
N LEU A 636 15.97 6.78 14.19
CA LEU A 636 15.00 5.73 13.92
C LEU A 636 15.55 4.40 14.44
N ARG A 637 14.98 3.88 15.53
CA ARG A 637 15.25 2.51 15.95
C ARG A 637 14.31 1.60 15.17
N THR A 638 14.91 0.65 14.39
CA THR A 638 14.17 -0.20 13.47
C THR A 638 14.86 -1.54 13.28
N LYS A 639 14.41 -2.32 12.29
CA LYS A 639 15.01 -3.60 11.90
C LYS A 639 15.61 -3.47 10.51
N ALA A 640 16.72 -4.16 10.27
CA ALA A 640 17.41 -4.19 9.00
C ALA A 640 17.88 -5.59 8.64
N LEU A 641 17.93 -5.88 7.35
CA LEU A 641 18.79 -6.92 6.80
C LEU A 641 20.08 -6.27 6.30
N TYR A 642 21.20 -6.96 6.45
CA TYR A 642 22.48 -6.50 5.94
C TYR A 642 23.42 -7.64 5.58
N PHE A 643 24.36 -7.36 4.71
CA PHE A 643 25.44 -8.28 4.30
C PHE A 643 26.70 -7.50 3.97
N THR A 644 27.84 -8.19 4.04
CA THR A 644 29.16 -7.62 3.75
C THR A 644 29.62 -7.94 2.34
N VAL A 645 30.48 -7.09 1.79
CA VAL A 645 31.14 -7.32 0.51
C VAL A 645 32.45 -8.05 0.75
N PRO A 646 32.68 -9.25 0.16
CA PRO A 646 33.92 -9.99 0.32
C PRO A 646 35.12 -9.23 -0.28
N GLY A 647 36.28 -9.37 0.33
CA GLY A 647 37.51 -8.65 -0.08
C GLY A 647 38.00 -9.01 -1.48
N ASP A 648 37.75 -10.22 -1.97
CA ASP A 648 38.05 -10.62 -3.34
C ASP A 648 37.16 -9.87 -4.35
N VAL A 649 35.86 -9.74 -4.04
CA VAL A 649 34.89 -9.03 -4.88
C VAL A 649 35.19 -7.51 -4.84
N GLU A 650 35.48 -6.95 -3.65
CA GLU A 650 35.90 -5.55 -3.52
C GLU A 650 37.13 -5.26 -4.40
N SER A 651 38.15 -6.14 -4.35
CA SER A 651 39.36 -5.98 -5.15
C SER A 651 39.08 -5.95 -6.64
N GLU A 652 38.23 -6.86 -7.11
CA GLU A 652 37.82 -6.94 -8.52
C GLU A 652 37.02 -5.71 -8.96
N MET A 653 36.08 -5.21 -8.12
CA MET A 653 35.35 -3.97 -8.38
C MET A 653 36.28 -2.76 -8.51
N ARG A 654 37.30 -2.69 -7.66
CA ARG A 654 38.31 -1.61 -7.70
C ARG A 654 39.18 -1.67 -8.93
N GLU A 655 39.56 -2.87 -9.39
CA GLU A 655 40.36 -3.09 -10.61
C GLU A 655 39.59 -2.63 -11.87
N LEU A 656 38.29 -2.89 -11.95
CA LEU A 656 37.46 -2.39 -13.06
C LEU A 656 37.49 -0.87 -13.16
N GLY A 657 37.45 -0.16 -12.06
CA GLY A 657 37.52 1.32 -12.03
C GLY A 657 38.91 1.89 -12.34
N GLY A 658 39.98 1.12 -12.14
CA GLY A 658 41.36 1.56 -12.35
C GLY A 658 41.86 1.49 -13.80
N ASN A 659 41.11 0.88 -14.71
CA ASN A 659 41.51 0.71 -16.11
C ASN A 659 41.17 1.89 -17.05
N SER A 660 40.58 2.96 -16.54
CA SER A 660 40.38 4.19 -17.33
C SER A 660 41.71 5.02 -17.34
N GLU A 661 42.47 4.90 -18.42
CA GLU A 661 43.83 5.47 -18.61
C GLU A 661 43.83 7.01 -18.75
N GLU A 662 42.77 7.75 -18.54
CA GLU A 662 42.70 9.19 -18.90
C GLU A 662 42.95 10.20 -17.76
N ASP A 663 42.97 9.79 -16.46
CA ASP A 663 43.29 10.71 -15.38
C ASP A 663 44.39 10.14 -14.45
N GLY A 664 45.53 10.81 -14.39
CA GLY A 664 46.75 10.42 -13.71
C GLY A 664 46.68 10.29 -12.16
N GLY A 665 45.59 9.80 -11.62
CA GLY A 665 45.36 9.58 -10.19
C GLY A 665 44.74 8.23 -9.90
N LEU A 666 45.52 7.20 -9.75
CA LEU A 666 45.17 5.79 -9.57
C LEU A 666 44.24 5.45 -8.37
N SER A 667 43.97 6.36 -7.43
CA SER A 667 43.17 6.04 -6.26
C SER A 667 41.68 6.50 -6.37
N VAL A 668 41.42 7.59 -7.05
CA VAL A 668 40.09 8.21 -7.11
C VAL A 668 39.11 7.40 -7.97
N GLY A 669 39.56 6.87 -9.11
CA GLY A 669 38.71 6.05 -10.00
C GLY A 669 38.31 4.70 -9.39
N SER A 670 39.24 4.05 -8.68
CA SER A 670 39.04 2.77 -8.01
C SER A 670 38.04 2.88 -6.84
N ASP A 671 38.19 3.92 -5.99
CA ASP A 671 37.26 4.17 -4.90
C ASP A 671 35.87 4.60 -5.40
N TYR A 672 35.83 5.41 -6.47
CA TYR A 672 34.56 5.81 -7.09
C TYR A 672 33.79 4.60 -7.63
N ALA A 673 34.47 3.69 -8.33
CA ALA A 673 33.86 2.50 -8.91
C ALA A 673 33.31 1.56 -7.84
N PHE A 674 34.07 1.33 -6.77
CA PHE A 674 33.62 0.49 -5.67
C PHE A 674 32.45 1.11 -4.91
N ASN A 675 32.57 2.35 -4.46
CA ASN A 675 31.53 3.04 -3.72
C ASN A 675 30.27 3.20 -4.58
N GLY A 676 30.44 3.51 -5.87
CA GLY A 676 29.34 3.62 -6.82
C GLY A 676 28.63 2.30 -7.06
N GLY A 677 29.36 1.18 -7.06
CA GLY A 677 28.80 -0.17 -7.24
C GLY A 677 27.93 -0.63 -6.08
N ILE A 678 28.42 -0.50 -4.84
CA ILE A 678 27.65 -0.85 -3.64
C ILE A 678 26.42 0.03 -3.50
N HIS A 679 26.50 1.31 -3.85
CA HIS A 679 25.42 2.27 -3.80
C HIS A 679 24.35 2.00 -4.89
N ALA A 680 24.78 1.66 -6.11
CA ALA A 680 23.89 1.28 -7.20
C ALA A 680 23.14 -0.04 -6.90
N ALA A 681 23.83 -1.02 -6.31
CA ALA A 681 23.22 -2.28 -5.87
C ALA A 681 22.16 -2.04 -4.78
N GLU A 682 22.43 -1.20 -3.77
CA GLU A 682 21.48 -0.79 -2.73
C GLU A 682 20.21 -0.20 -3.35
N HIS A 683 20.35 0.78 -4.25
CA HIS A 683 19.22 1.44 -4.90
C HIS A 683 18.35 0.47 -5.69
N GLY A 684 18.95 -0.44 -6.46
CA GLY A 684 18.23 -1.44 -7.24
C GLY A 684 17.48 -2.42 -6.35
N MET A 685 18.10 -2.92 -5.28
CA MET A 685 17.46 -3.83 -4.33
C MET A 685 16.25 -3.17 -3.65
N ILE A 686 16.35 -1.94 -3.16
CA ILE A 686 15.22 -1.21 -2.57
C ILE A 686 14.09 -1.05 -3.58
N SER A 687 14.42 -0.71 -4.82
CA SER A 687 13.43 -0.42 -5.86
C SER A 687 12.62 -1.65 -6.29
N LEU A 688 13.20 -2.84 -6.20
CA LEU A 688 12.53 -4.10 -6.56
C LEU A 688 11.84 -4.81 -5.38
N PHE A 689 11.97 -4.29 -4.16
CA PHE A 689 11.29 -4.86 -2.98
C PHE A 689 9.78 -5.04 -3.18
N PRO A 690 9.04 -4.06 -3.79
CA PRO A 690 7.61 -4.19 -4.02
C PRO A 690 7.20 -5.28 -5.02
N LEU A 691 8.12 -5.90 -5.76
CA LEU A 691 7.80 -7.07 -6.60
C LEU A 691 7.37 -8.30 -5.80
N THR A 692 7.78 -8.39 -4.55
CA THR A 692 7.56 -9.58 -3.72
C THR A 692 6.73 -9.27 -2.48
N LEU A 693 6.83 -8.06 -1.96
CA LEU A 693 6.16 -7.63 -0.73
C LEU A 693 5.21 -6.47 -1.01
N LEU A 694 4.02 -6.51 -0.41
CA LEU A 694 3.06 -5.41 -0.50
C LEU A 694 3.55 -4.23 0.35
N CYS A 695 4.41 -3.40 -0.22
CA CYS A 695 4.94 -2.19 0.42
C CYS A 695 5.06 -1.04 -0.59
N ASP A 696 5.11 0.17 -0.08
CA ASP A 696 5.46 1.34 -0.86
C ASP A 696 6.99 1.54 -0.82
N ARG A 697 7.55 2.18 -1.85
CA ARG A 697 9.00 2.44 -1.91
C ARG A 697 9.52 3.26 -0.72
N GLY A 698 8.65 4.06 -0.10
CA GLY A 698 8.96 4.85 1.09
C GLY A 698 9.05 4.06 2.38
N ASP A 699 8.53 2.83 2.41
CA ASP A 699 8.53 1.97 3.60
C ASP A 699 9.90 1.31 3.84
N ILE A 700 10.80 1.37 2.86
CA ILE A 700 12.13 0.75 2.89
C ILE A 700 13.19 1.83 2.67
N GLY A 701 14.22 1.81 3.48
CA GLY A 701 15.41 2.62 3.31
C GLY A 701 16.67 1.76 3.17
N GLY A 702 17.78 2.39 2.78
CA GLY A 702 19.08 1.73 2.71
C GLY A 702 20.24 2.63 3.07
N LEU A 703 21.37 1.97 3.26
CA LEU A 703 22.68 2.56 3.43
C LEU A 703 23.74 1.58 2.93
N SER A 704 24.56 2.02 1.99
CA SER A 704 25.80 1.34 1.62
C SER A 704 27.00 2.14 2.12
N THR A 705 27.96 1.46 2.70
CA THR A 705 29.18 2.09 3.23
C THR A 705 30.41 1.25 2.88
N PRO A 706 31.53 1.88 2.46
CA PRO A 706 32.77 1.15 2.18
C PRO A 706 33.44 0.56 3.43
N TYR A 707 33.03 1.03 4.61
CA TYR A 707 33.48 0.50 5.89
C TYR A 707 32.42 0.74 6.96
N HIS A 708 32.12 -0.30 7.70
CA HIS A 708 31.22 -0.23 8.85
C HIS A 708 31.88 -0.80 10.11
N SER A 709 31.84 -0.05 11.21
CA SER A 709 32.56 -0.38 12.42
C SER A 709 32.13 -1.67 13.14
N HIS A 710 30.91 -2.14 12.91
CA HIS A 710 30.40 -3.38 13.48
C HIS A 710 30.92 -4.63 12.73
N THR A 711 31.10 -4.51 11.41
CA THR A 711 31.47 -5.62 10.54
C THR A 711 32.96 -5.59 10.16
N ASP A 712 33.66 -4.49 10.41
CA ASP A 712 35.02 -4.18 9.93
C ASP A 712 35.18 -4.34 8.41
N GLN A 713 34.10 -4.24 7.64
CA GLN A 713 34.06 -4.44 6.20
C GLN A 713 33.05 -3.49 5.52
N SER A 714 33.10 -3.44 4.20
CA SER A 714 32.05 -2.82 3.39
C SER A 714 30.72 -3.53 3.60
N THR A 715 29.67 -2.77 3.82
CA THR A 715 28.36 -3.31 4.21
C THR A 715 27.24 -2.60 3.51
N ILE A 716 26.24 -3.37 3.06
CA ILE A 716 24.97 -2.87 2.53
C ILE A 716 23.85 -3.21 3.52
N PHE A 717 23.12 -2.20 3.94
CA PHE A 717 21.95 -2.28 4.81
C PHE A 717 20.69 -1.97 4.03
N ILE A 718 19.63 -2.73 4.29
CA ILE A 718 18.26 -2.42 3.89
C ILE A 718 17.41 -2.46 5.15
N TYR A 719 16.74 -1.37 5.51
CA TYR A 719 16.02 -1.23 6.76
C TYR A 719 14.55 -0.82 6.56
N ASP A 720 13.68 -1.25 7.50
CA ASP A 720 12.30 -0.78 7.58
C ASP A 720 12.28 0.73 7.87
N GLY A 721 11.52 1.49 7.09
CA GLY A 721 11.37 2.94 7.24
C GLY A 721 10.52 3.38 8.45
N HIS A 722 10.07 2.44 9.27
CA HIS A 722 9.16 2.69 10.39
C HIS A 722 9.77 2.27 11.73
N PRO A 723 9.47 3.01 12.83
CA PRO A 723 9.94 2.66 14.18
C PRO A 723 9.57 1.22 14.56
N GLY A 724 10.53 0.49 15.12
CA GLY A 724 10.38 -0.92 15.50
C GLY A 724 10.37 -1.91 14.32
N GLY A 725 10.23 -1.41 13.09
CA GLY A 725 9.99 -2.20 11.89
C GLY A 725 8.56 -2.73 11.78
N VAL A 726 8.11 -2.99 10.56
CA VAL A 726 6.78 -3.54 10.28
C VAL A 726 6.84 -4.93 9.66
N GLY A 727 8.03 -5.56 9.68
CA GLY A 727 8.27 -6.91 9.22
C GLY A 727 8.74 -7.03 7.77
N LEU A 728 8.89 -5.92 7.04
CA LEU A 728 9.31 -5.93 5.64
C LEU A 728 10.73 -6.49 5.47
N THR A 729 11.69 -6.01 6.26
CA THR A 729 13.07 -6.50 6.20
C THR A 729 13.23 -7.92 6.74
N ARG A 730 12.34 -8.36 7.64
CA ARG A 730 12.29 -9.76 8.05
C ARG A 730 11.88 -10.67 6.89
N ALA A 731 10.84 -10.28 6.15
CA ALA A 731 10.43 -11.00 4.94
C ALA A 731 11.49 -10.88 3.83
N GLY A 732 12.11 -9.70 3.67
CA GLY A 732 13.21 -9.46 2.75
C GLY A 732 14.43 -10.34 3.00
N TYR A 733 14.74 -10.63 4.28
CA TYR A 733 15.81 -11.55 4.65
C TYR A 733 15.60 -12.95 4.04
N ASP A 734 14.38 -13.44 4.00
CA ASP A 734 14.09 -14.75 3.44
C ASP A 734 14.29 -14.82 1.92
N ILE A 735 14.03 -13.73 1.19
CA ILE A 735 14.05 -13.64 -0.27
C ILE A 735 15.29 -12.92 -0.84
N VAL A 736 16.27 -12.57 -0.02
CA VAL A 736 17.38 -11.68 -0.40
C VAL A 736 18.15 -12.13 -1.65
N GLU A 737 18.39 -13.42 -1.82
CA GLU A 737 19.10 -13.93 -2.99
C GLU A 737 18.28 -13.78 -4.29
N ARG A 738 16.96 -13.95 -4.23
CA ARG A 738 16.07 -13.65 -5.35
C ARG A 738 16.14 -12.17 -5.71
N LEU A 739 16.06 -11.30 -4.70
CA LEU A 739 16.15 -9.86 -4.86
C LEU A 739 17.48 -9.42 -5.49
N MET A 740 18.61 -10.01 -5.04
CA MET A 740 19.94 -9.77 -5.64
C MET A 740 19.98 -10.15 -7.12
N ARG A 741 19.44 -11.33 -7.49
CA ARG A 741 19.38 -11.78 -8.89
C ARG A 741 18.53 -10.88 -9.78
N GLN A 742 17.35 -10.49 -9.29
CA GLN A 742 16.46 -9.58 -10.01
C GLN A 742 17.10 -8.19 -10.18
N THR A 743 17.81 -7.72 -9.16
CA THR A 743 18.54 -6.45 -9.22
C THR A 743 19.69 -6.49 -10.23
N ALA A 744 20.45 -7.58 -10.27
CA ALA A 744 21.49 -7.75 -11.26
C ALA A 744 20.92 -7.71 -12.69
N ALA A 745 19.81 -8.41 -12.94
CA ALA A 745 19.12 -8.39 -14.24
C ALA A 745 18.61 -6.98 -14.59
N LEU A 746 17.96 -6.28 -13.65
CA LEU A 746 17.51 -4.89 -13.86
C LEU A 746 18.64 -3.99 -14.35
N ILE A 747 19.81 -4.07 -13.69
CA ILE A 747 20.95 -3.19 -13.97
C ILE A 747 21.62 -3.62 -15.29
N ALA A 748 21.87 -4.92 -15.48
CA ALA A 748 22.56 -5.46 -16.66
C ALA A 748 21.76 -5.22 -17.96
N ASP A 749 20.44 -5.40 -17.91
CA ASP A 749 19.58 -5.25 -19.08
C ASP A 749 19.31 -3.79 -19.48
N CYS A 750 19.77 -2.82 -18.72
CA CYS A 750 19.59 -1.40 -19.07
C CYS A 750 20.63 -0.95 -20.09
N ASP A 751 20.20 -0.36 -21.20
CA ASP A 751 21.05 0.08 -22.31
C ASP A 751 21.83 1.38 -22.03
N CYS A 752 21.69 1.98 -20.84
CA CYS A 752 22.42 3.19 -20.48
C CYS A 752 23.89 2.91 -20.16
N ASP A 753 24.77 3.90 -20.40
CA ASP A 753 26.21 3.77 -20.13
C ASP A 753 26.54 3.93 -18.63
N ASP A 754 26.11 5.06 -18.01
CA ASP A 754 26.56 5.46 -16.67
C ASP A 754 25.54 5.30 -15.54
N GLY A 755 24.37 4.72 -15.84
CA GLY A 755 23.25 4.62 -14.92
C GLY A 755 22.19 5.72 -15.12
N CYS A 756 20.93 5.35 -15.00
CA CYS A 756 19.78 6.21 -15.27
C CYS A 756 18.63 5.93 -14.27
N PRO A 757 17.54 6.73 -14.30
CA PRO A 757 16.36 6.49 -13.46
C PRO A 757 15.74 5.09 -13.61
N SER A 758 15.94 4.47 -14.79
CA SER A 758 15.40 3.13 -15.09
C SER A 758 16.22 1.97 -14.51
N CYS A 759 17.40 2.22 -13.94
CA CYS A 759 18.23 1.14 -13.38
C CYS A 759 18.81 1.41 -12.00
N VAL A 760 19.57 2.49 -11.79
CA VAL A 760 20.31 2.71 -10.53
C VAL A 760 20.03 4.03 -9.83
N GLN A 761 19.47 5.03 -10.51
CA GLN A 761 19.20 6.32 -9.87
C GLN A 761 17.93 6.30 -9.04
N SER A 762 18.02 6.77 -7.79
CA SER A 762 16.89 6.88 -6.87
C SER A 762 16.47 8.34 -6.68
N PRO A 763 15.17 8.68 -6.76
CA PRO A 763 14.70 10.02 -6.44
C PRO A 763 14.84 10.37 -4.96
N GLN A 764 15.02 9.36 -4.08
CA GLN A 764 15.13 9.52 -2.63
C GLN A 764 16.57 9.50 -2.13
N CYS A 765 17.56 9.39 -3.02
CA CYS A 765 18.98 9.35 -2.64
C CYS A 765 19.42 10.67 -2.00
N GLY A 766 19.99 10.61 -0.79
CA GLY A 766 20.52 11.77 -0.06
C GLY A 766 21.80 12.34 -0.63
N ASN A 767 22.55 11.54 -1.41
CA ASN A 767 23.84 11.89 -2.01
C ASN A 767 23.71 12.34 -3.47
N ALA A 768 22.54 12.81 -3.89
CA ALA A 768 22.28 13.26 -5.26
C ALA A 768 22.58 12.23 -6.36
N ASN A 769 22.57 10.92 -6.03
CA ASN A 769 22.95 9.81 -6.91
C ASN A 769 24.43 9.83 -7.34
N ASP A 770 25.33 10.26 -6.46
CA ASP A 770 26.77 10.29 -6.70
C ASP A 770 27.53 9.77 -5.45
N PRO A 771 28.48 8.80 -5.61
CA PRO A 771 28.81 8.07 -6.84
C PRO A 771 27.79 6.96 -7.16
N LEU A 772 27.59 6.64 -8.42
CA LEU A 772 26.89 5.44 -8.90
C LEU A 772 27.70 4.78 -10.03
N GLN A 773 27.83 3.45 -9.98
CA GLN A 773 28.57 2.71 -11.00
C GLN A 773 27.87 1.38 -11.30
N LYS A 774 27.42 1.25 -12.54
CA LYS A 774 26.55 0.19 -13.01
C LYS A 774 27.27 -1.16 -13.12
N GLU A 775 28.44 -1.19 -13.77
CA GLU A 775 29.18 -2.43 -14.06
C GLU A 775 29.64 -3.12 -12.78
N THR A 776 30.15 -2.36 -11.81
CA THR A 776 30.60 -2.90 -10.54
C THR A 776 29.43 -3.35 -9.65
N ALA A 777 28.25 -2.75 -9.79
CA ALA A 777 27.04 -3.24 -9.12
C ALA A 777 26.59 -4.61 -9.66
N VAL A 778 26.62 -4.81 -10.97
CA VAL A 778 26.32 -6.11 -11.60
C VAL A 778 27.35 -7.14 -11.14
N LEU A 779 28.65 -6.82 -11.23
CA LEU A 779 29.72 -7.69 -10.77
C LEU A 779 29.50 -8.17 -9.33
N LEU A 780 29.21 -7.24 -8.41
CA LEU A 780 28.92 -7.55 -7.02
C LEU A 780 27.77 -8.55 -6.88
N LEU A 781 26.61 -8.25 -7.46
CA LEU A 781 25.40 -9.05 -7.32
C LEU A 781 25.52 -10.43 -7.96
N GLU A 782 26.16 -10.53 -9.14
CA GLU A 782 26.44 -11.80 -9.80
C GLU A 782 27.43 -12.67 -9.01
N SER A 783 28.46 -12.05 -8.42
CA SER A 783 29.43 -12.75 -7.58
C SER A 783 28.80 -13.30 -6.32
N LEU A 784 27.91 -12.55 -5.68
CA LEU A 784 27.19 -12.98 -4.47
C LEU A 784 26.15 -14.09 -4.76
N THR A 785 25.57 -14.11 -5.96
CA THR A 785 24.51 -15.06 -6.33
C THR A 785 25.00 -16.25 -7.18
N GLY A 786 26.27 -16.29 -7.53
CA GLY A 786 26.88 -17.36 -8.34
C GLY A 786 26.49 -17.35 -9.81
N MET A 787 25.89 -16.30 -10.34
CA MET A 787 25.48 -16.20 -11.73
C MET A 787 26.67 -16.15 -12.70
N ARG A 788 27.84 -15.71 -12.27
CA ARG A 788 29.09 -15.67 -13.05
C ARG A 788 29.68 -17.06 -13.40
N ASN A 789 29.37 -18.08 -12.61
CA ASN A 789 29.91 -19.44 -12.81
C ASN A 789 29.12 -20.29 -13.84
N SER A 790 28.08 -19.73 -14.45
CA SER A 790 27.20 -20.43 -15.39
C SER A 790 27.35 -19.97 -16.85
N SER A 791 28.34 -19.14 -17.20
CA SER A 791 28.62 -18.66 -18.54
C SER A 791 29.85 -19.35 -19.19
#